data_16e36bb91c58d099adf9232ecac6a3f8
#
_entry.id   16e36bb91c58d099adf9232ecac6a3f8
#
_cell.length_a   1.000
_cell.length_b   1.000
_cell.length_c   1.000
_cell.angle_alpha   90.00
_cell.angle_beta   90.00
_cell.angle_gamma   90.00
#
_symmetry.space_group_name_H-M   'P 1'
#
loop_
_entity.id
_entity.type
_entity.pdbx_description
1 polymer ?
#
loop_
_entity_poly.entity_id
_entity_poly.type
_entity_poly.pdbx_seq_one_letter_code
_entity_poly.pdbx_strand_id
1 'polypeptide(L)'
;MDEKVYGYMDWPRIEAIVYGEETAPRDVMGPRITQDGVLIQGFFPDAEEVSVISGKKTYVCEKEDEAGYFAVLLPVRKVPEYRFLIKMGETEKECYDPYAFPCQITEEEEKAFCAGVYYEAYKKLGAHPVEIKGVKGTLFAVWAPNAVSVNIAGDFNGWIGRATIMHRMPMSGIFELFVPGVEAGTHYKYEIKVKGGEVLLKADPYGNSADHDPEGASVVADVSAFQWNDGDWMKERHRFDDRKQPVSIYETSLEEWKSAEELVEFLAEEDFTHVELHPVMEYLDDITGGYSTYAYYAPTSRFGSVADFQKLVDELHQAGVGVILDWTPAQFPRYASGLEKFDGTPLYERQNPAEAIHPFWGTLLYNYGSPMVKDFLISNACFWAEVYHADGLRMDDVDAMLYLDYGRNPGEWTPNIYGTNENLDALEFLKHLNSVIKERNPGLLLVAQENGLWPELTDSVENDHLGFDYKWSGGWTKDLLEYLSKDPIERKNYHDQLTMSMLYAYCEHYILTLGSRDVGTLKDFADKLPGSEEQKNAQIREAYVYMMLHPGCKMMAPDKEAPEELKKFIHDLNGLYVSQPAMYQMDDDYEGFEWIQLMKYEENVLTFLRKTENPEETLLAVCNFAAVPYENYQMGVPFYGKYKEIFNSDRKEYGGQGIVNVRAKTCKQADCDEREYSVTFKLPALGVAVFSCTPGKKPEKLAVAAKKPTTAKKTARKTAPKKESAKKVAAEKVAVKKTVAKKAGEKKTVSRKTVKKDIAV
;
A
#
# COMPACT_ATOMS: atom_id res chain seq x y z
N MET A 1 44.41 -12.28 41.92
CA MET A 1 44.57 -11.49 40.67
C MET A 1 45.96 -11.81 40.09
N ASP A 2 46.00 -12.39 38.90
CA ASP A 2 47.24 -12.61 38.16
C ASP A 2 47.78 -11.25 37.69
N GLU A 3 48.98 -10.83 38.14
CA GLU A 3 49.59 -9.55 37.77
C GLU A 3 49.67 -9.35 36.25
N LYS A 4 49.79 -10.46 35.48
CA LYS A 4 49.84 -10.42 34.02
C LYS A 4 48.48 -10.12 33.41
N VAL A 5 47.39 -10.73 33.91
CA VAL A 5 46.02 -10.45 33.48
C VAL A 5 45.71 -8.99 33.73
N TYR A 6 45.98 -8.49 34.96
CA TYR A 6 45.75 -7.10 35.34
C TYR A 6 46.45 -6.10 34.41
N GLY A 7 47.69 -6.42 33.97
CA GLY A 7 48.46 -5.53 33.09
C GLY A 7 47.95 -5.45 31.65
N TYR A 8 47.05 -6.35 31.23
CA TYR A 8 46.42 -6.34 29.91
C TYR A 8 45.00 -5.74 29.90
N MET A 9 44.46 -5.44 31.08
CA MET A 9 43.08 -4.95 31.22
C MET A 9 42.97 -3.45 30.96
N ASP A 10 41.96 -3.04 30.21
CA ASP A 10 41.59 -1.64 29.98
C ASP A 10 40.49 -1.24 30.97
N TRP A 11 40.94 -0.87 32.18
CA TRP A 11 40.05 -0.58 33.30
C TRP A 11 38.99 0.48 33.02
N PRO A 12 39.27 1.63 32.36
CA PRO A 12 38.27 2.61 32.01
C PRO A 12 37.14 2.03 31.13
N ARG A 13 37.46 1.14 30.18
CA ARG A 13 36.47 0.52 29.34
C ARG A 13 35.73 -0.65 30.03
N ILE A 14 36.39 -1.35 30.95
CA ILE A 14 35.76 -2.35 31.80
C ILE A 14 34.74 -1.68 32.71
N GLU A 15 35.06 -0.54 33.29
CA GLU A 15 34.12 0.27 34.07
C GLU A 15 32.93 0.70 33.20
N ALA A 16 33.17 1.12 31.95
CA ALA A 16 32.11 1.45 31.00
C ALA A 16 31.22 0.25 30.68
N ILE A 17 31.76 -0.98 30.61
CA ILE A 17 30.97 -2.23 30.47
C ILE A 17 30.07 -2.42 31.70
N VAL A 18 30.64 -2.34 32.89
CA VAL A 18 29.93 -2.50 34.17
C VAL A 18 28.76 -1.52 34.30
N TYR A 19 28.94 -0.30 33.86
CA TYR A 19 27.90 0.75 33.88
C TYR A 19 27.00 0.74 32.64
N GLY A 20 27.25 -0.16 31.67
CA GLY A 20 26.48 -0.25 30.41
C GLY A 20 26.62 1.00 29.55
N GLU A 21 27.85 1.49 29.37
CA GLU A 21 28.21 2.70 28.59
C GLU A 21 29.22 2.42 27.48
N GLU A 22 29.74 1.18 27.43
CA GLU A 22 30.68 0.77 26.39
C GLU A 22 29.96 0.57 25.02
N THR A 23 30.49 1.22 24.00
CA THR A 23 29.91 1.17 22.64
C THR A 23 30.60 0.18 21.71
N ALA A 24 31.82 -0.24 22.06
CA ALA A 24 32.59 -1.22 21.28
C ALA A 24 33.06 -2.40 22.15
N PRO A 25 32.11 -3.15 22.76
CA PRO A 25 32.44 -4.18 23.77
C PRO A 25 33.37 -5.29 23.21
N ARG A 26 33.37 -5.53 21.92
CA ARG A 26 34.24 -6.52 21.26
C ARG A 26 35.73 -6.16 21.31
N ASP A 27 36.07 -4.87 21.48
CA ASP A 27 37.45 -4.45 21.61
C ASP A 27 38.01 -4.74 23.02
N VAL A 28 37.11 -5.01 23.96
CA VAL A 28 37.42 -5.27 25.39
C VAL A 28 37.13 -6.73 25.71
N MET A 29 35.92 -7.18 25.50
CA MET A 29 35.49 -8.58 25.70
C MET A 29 35.87 -9.47 24.52
N GLY A 30 35.79 -10.76 24.73
CA GLY A 30 36.18 -11.75 23.70
C GLY A 30 37.68 -12.10 23.75
N PRO A 31 38.18 -12.87 22.75
CA PRO A 31 39.54 -13.39 22.75
C PRO A 31 40.51 -12.37 22.17
N ARG A 32 41.52 -12.00 22.92
CA ARG A 32 42.58 -11.09 22.49
C ARG A 32 43.95 -11.73 22.58
N ILE A 33 44.71 -11.72 21.49
CA ILE A 33 46.10 -12.24 21.46
C ILE A 33 47.02 -11.23 22.17
N THR A 34 47.78 -11.70 23.16
CA THR A 34 48.79 -10.94 23.90
C THR A 34 50.16 -11.56 23.76
N GLN A 35 51.17 -10.95 24.33
CA GLN A 35 52.56 -11.50 24.33
C GLN A 35 52.64 -12.81 25.13
N ASP A 36 51.87 -12.93 26.23
CA ASP A 36 51.90 -14.06 27.14
C ASP A 36 50.87 -15.18 26.81
N GLY A 37 49.96 -14.92 25.88
CA GLY A 37 48.93 -15.89 25.54
C GLY A 37 47.67 -15.25 24.92
N VAL A 38 46.56 -15.95 25.01
CA VAL A 38 45.23 -15.43 24.59
C VAL A 38 44.47 -15.05 25.86
N LEU A 39 44.18 -13.78 26.00
CA LEU A 39 43.30 -13.25 27.05
C LEU A 39 41.87 -13.43 26.60
N ILE A 40 41.04 -14.04 27.46
CA ILE A 40 39.55 -14.16 27.27
C ILE A 40 38.92 -13.44 28.43
N GLN A 41 37.99 -12.57 28.10
CA GLN A 41 37.27 -11.70 29.05
C GLN A 41 35.77 -11.78 28.75
N GLY A 42 34.95 -11.72 29.82
CA GLY A 42 33.50 -11.72 29.70
C GLY A 42 32.83 -11.10 30.92
N PHE A 43 31.62 -10.58 30.69
CA PHE A 43 30.79 -9.95 31.71
C PHE A 43 29.55 -10.79 31.99
N PHE A 44 29.45 -11.32 33.21
CA PHE A 44 28.39 -12.22 33.68
C PHE A 44 27.90 -11.75 35.05
N PRO A 45 26.96 -10.80 35.11
CA PRO A 45 26.59 -10.13 36.37
C PRO A 45 26.16 -11.04 37.51
N ASP A 46 25.47 -12.16 37.18
CA ASP A 46 24.88 -13.07 38.17
C ASP A 46 25.72 -14.33 38.40
N ALA A 47 26.90 -14.43 37.77
CA ALA A 47 27.77 -15.59 37.91
C ALA A 47 28.56 -15.62 39.19
N GLU A 48 28.55 -16.78 39.86
CA GLU A 48 29.44 -17.05 41.02
C GLU A 48 30.84 -17.47 40.55
N GLU A 49 30.90 -18.32 39.52
CA GLU A 49 32.14 -18.83 38.93
C GLU A 49 31.99 -18.94 37.42
N VAL A 50 33.06 -18.56 36.71
CA VAL A 50 33.13 -18.72 35.23
C VAL A 50 34.41 -19.45 34.88
N SER A 51 34.32 -20.38 33.97
CA SER A 51 35.45 -21.12 33.40
C SER A 51 35.43 -21.10 31.88
N VAL A 52 36.57 -21.17 31.25
CA VAL A 52 36.77 -21.35 29.81
C VAL A 52 37.08 -22.80 29.50
N ILE A 53 36.23 -23.46 28.72
CA ILE A 53 36.44 -24.80 28.22
C ILE A 53 37.07 -24.72 26.81
N SER A 54 38.25 -25.29 26.60
CA SER A 54 38.88 -25.39 25.29
C SER A 54 39.42 -26.81 25.06
N GLY A 55 38.78 -27.52 24.17
CA GLY A 55 39.02 -28.95 23.93
C GLY A 55 38.75 -29.79 25.18
N LYS A 56 39.80 -30.38 25.79
CA LYS A 56 39.71 -31.19 27.03
C LYS A 56 40.18 -30.42 28.27
N LYS A 57 40.48 -29.15 28.15
CA LYS A 57 40.99 -28.35 29.27
C LYS A 57 39.95 -27.34 29.72
N THR A 58 39.87 -27.15 31.02
CA THR A 58 39.06 -26.13 31.66
C THR A 58 40.00 -25.16 32.37
N TYR A 59 39.77 -23.85 32.17
CA TYR A 59 40.53 -22.78 32.77
C TYR A 59 39.58 -21.92 33.57
N VAL A 60 39.78 -21.84 34.91
CA VAL A 60 38.96 -21.04 35.77
C VAL A 60 39.31 -19.55 35.55
N CYS A 61 38.30 -18.71 35.32
CA CYS A 61 38.45 -17.27 35.22
C CYS A 61 38.53 -16.64 36.60
N GLU A 62 39.39 -15.64 36.73
CA GLU A 62 39.38 -14.79 37.91
C GLU A 62 38.23 -13.77 37.80
N LYS A 63 37.50 -13.53 38.90
CA LYS A 63 36.52 -12.47 38.99
C LYS A 63 37.26 -11.18 39.29
N GLU A 64 37.38 -10.30 38.31
CA GLU A 64 38.19 -9.08 38.35
C GLU A 64 37.44 -7.87 38.90
N ASP A 65 36.10 -7.88 38.74
CA ASP A 65 35.18 -6.89 39.30
C ASP A 65 33.97 -7.55 39.99
N GLU A 66 33.55 -7.01 41.09
CA GLU A 66 32.41 -7.56 41.88
C GLU A 66 31.10 -7.54 41.13
N ALA A 67 30.94 -6.65 40.13
CA ALA A 67 29.77 -6.59 39.27
C ALA A 67 29.67 -7.82 38.29
N GLY A 68 30.71 -8.66 38.21
CA GLY A 68 30.69 -9.88 37.41
C GLY A 68 31.56 -9.85 36.16
N TYR A 69 32.64 -9.10 36.19
CA TYR A 69 33.66 -9.14 35.12
C TYR A 69 34.69 -10.20 35.42
N PHE A 70 34.89 -11.11 34.46
CA PHE A 70 35.76 -12.28 34.56
C PHE A 70 36.83 -12.27 33.47
N ALA A 71 38.04 -12.73 33.80
CA ALA A 71 39.14 -12.83 32.85
C ALA A 71 40.02 -14.07 33.09
N VAL A 72 40.64 -14.58 32.01
CA VAL A 72 41.63 -15.62 32.09
C VAL A 72 42.65 -15.53 30.93
N LEU A 73 43.90 -15.80 31.22
CA LEU A 73 44.96 -15.83 30.24
C LEU A 73 45.29 -17.28 29.87
N LEU A 74 44.94 -17.70 28.66
CA LEU A 74 45.27 -19.04 28.15
C LEU A 74 46.70 -19.08 27.63
N PRO A 75 47.49 -20.10 28.00
CA PRO A 75 48.89 -20.24 27.55
C PRO A 75 49.01 -20.80 26.13
N VAL A 76 48.36 -20.12 25.17
CA VAL A 76 48.28 -20.51 23.73
C VAL A 76 48.56 -19.28 22.86
N ARG A 77 49.09 -19.48 21.66
CA ARG A 77 49.51 -18.37 20.76
C ARG A 77 48.46 -17.99 19.71
N LYS A 78 47.40 -18.78 19.59
CA LYS A 78 46.30 -18.56 18.67
C LYS A 78 44.98 -18.67 19.43
N VAL A 79 43.98 -17.93 19.05
CA VAL A 79 42.65 -18.07 19.60
C VAL A 79 42.15 -19.49 19.35
N PRO A 80 41.91 -20.29 20.42
CA PRO A 80 41.37 -21.64 20.27
C PRO A 80 39.85 -21.55 20.09
N GLU A 81 39.27 -22.67 19.70
CA GLU A 81 37.82 -22.86 19.90
C GLU A 81 37.57 -23.05 21.40
N TYR A 82 36.57 -22.27 21.95
CA TYR A 82 36.24 -22.30 23.36
C TYR A 82 34.79 -22.00 23.63
N ARG A 83 34.37 -22.33 24.84
CA ARG A 83 33.06 -21.96 25.41
C ARG A 83 33.25 -21.49 26.87
N PHE A 84 32.33 -20.71 27.34
CA PHE A 84 32.19 -20.42 28.77
C PHE A 84 31.39 -21.51 29.46
N LEU A 85 31.79 -21.91 30.67
CA LEU A 85 31.00 -22.63 31.62
C LEU A 85 30.70 -21.67 32.77
N ILE A 86 29.44 -21.31 32.93
CA ILE A 86 28.95 -20.30 33.89
C ILE A 86 28.21 -21.01 34.98
N LYS A 87 28.56 -20.77 36.22
CA LYS A 87 27.87 -21.30 37.41
C LYS A 87 27.08 -20.20 38.08
N MET A 88 25.77 -20.46 38.26
CA MET A 88 24.81 -19.58 38.92
C MET A 88 24.03 -20.42 39.96
N GLY A 89 24.42 -20.34 41.22
CA GLY A 89 23.87 -21.20 42.28
C GLY A 89 24.05 -22.69 42.01
N GLU A 90 22.97 -23.44 41.88
CA GLU A 90 22.99 -24.88 41.57
C GLU A 90 23.00 -25.20 40.07
N THR A 91 22.92 -24.18 39.20
CA THR A 91 22.86 -24.35 37.74
C THR A 91 24.21 -24.07 37.09
N GLU A 92 24.59 -24.93 36.13
CA GLU A 92 25.73 -24.71 35.25
C GLU A 92 25.24 -24.62 33.81
N LYS A 93 25.72 -23.59 33.08
CA LYS A 93 25.36 -23.35 31.67
C LYS A 93 26.63 -23.23 30.82
N GLU A 94 26.73 -24.03 29.77
CA GLU A 94 27.72 -23.81 28.71
C GLU A 94 27.14 -22.84 27.68
N CYS A 95 27.96 -21.87 27.24
CA CYS A 95 27.59 -20.98 26.13
C CYS A 95 28.82 -20.58 25.32
N TYR A 96 28.59 -20.24 24.06
CA TYR A 96 29.60 -19.57 23.25
C TYR A 96 29.77 -18.11 23.67
N ASP A 97 30.93 -17.55 23.39
CA ASP A 97 31.20 -16.12 23.60
C ASP A 97 30.66 -15.34 22.39
N PRO A 98 29.66 -14.47 22.55
CA PRO A 98 29.11 -13.63 21.45
C PRO A 98 30.19 -12.74 20.82
N TYR A 99 31.16 -12.27 21.63
CA TYR A 99 32.20 -11.35 21.19
C TYR A 99 33.34 -12.03 20.43
N ALA A 100 33.37 -13.37 20.33
CA ALA A 100 34.30 -14.14 19.48
C ALA A 100 33.91 -14.15 18.00
N PHE A 101 32.71 -13.67 17.66
CA PHE A 101 32.21 -13.65 16.27
C PHE A 101 32.38 -12.26 15.63
N PRO A 102 32.74 -12.17 14.34
CA PRO A 102 32.92 -10.89 13.65
C PRO A 102 31.59 -10.18 13.42
N CYS A 103 31.62 -8.87 13.28
CA CYS A 103 30.51 -8.10 12.76
C CYS A 103 30.13 -8.59 11.36
N GLN A 104 28.85 -8.53 11.04
CA GLN A 104 28.29 -9.03 9.78
C GLN A 104 27.91 -7.89 8.83
N ILE A 105 27.72 -6.67 9.38
CA ILE A 105 27.50 -5.46 8.57
C ILE A 105 28.85 -4.98 8.07
N THR A 106 28.96 -4.83 6.75
CA THR A 106 30.18 -4.37 6.07
C THR A 106 30.26 -2.85 6.02
N GLU A 107 31.44 -2.31 5.75
CA GLU A 107 31.66 -0.88 5.58
C GLU A 107 30.89 -0.31 4.38
N GLU A 108 30.71 -1.11 3.32
CA GLU A 108 29.93 -0.77 2.13
C GLU A 108 28.45 -0.68 2.45
N GLU A 109 27.90 -1.61 3.23
CA GLU A 109 26.52 -1.60 3.69
C GLU A 109 26.25 -0.40 4.61
N GLU A 110 27.19 -0.10 5.52
CA GLU A 110 27.10 1.11 6.37
C GLU A 110 27.04 2.40 5.53
N LYS A 111 27.88 2.52 4.50
CA LYS A 111 27.89 3.68 3.60
C LYS A 111 26.58 3.78 2.82
N ALA A 112 26.06 2.69 2.30
CA ALA A 112 24.81 2.64 1.59
C ALA A 112 23.64 3.06 2.50
N PHE A 113 23.59 2.55 3.72
CA PHE A 113 22.59 2.91 4.72
C PHE A 113 22.64 4.40 5.07
N CYS A 114 23.83 4.95 5.34
CA CYS A 114 23.99 6.39 5.62
C CYS A 114 23.58 7.27 4.43
N ALA A 115 23.67 6.75 3.21
CA ALA A 115 23.25 7.45 2.00
C ALA A 115 21.74 7.31 1.71
N GLY A 116 21.02 6.43 2.43
CA GLY A 116 19.60 6.14 2.22
C GLY A 116 19.33 5.32 0.95
N VAL A 117 20.24 4.41 0.62
CA VAL A 117 20.18 3.55 -0.59
C VAL A 117 20.47 2.07 -0.31
N TYR A 118 20.31 1.66 0.94
CA TYR A 118 20.46 0.26 1.36
C TYR A 118 19.10 -0.44 1.41
N TYR A 119 18.45 -0.57 0.27
CA TYR A 119 17.06 -1.10 0.15
C TYR A 119 16.88 -2.53 0.65
N GLU A 120 17.98 -3.24 0.90
CA GLU A 120 18.00 -4.58 1.51
C GLU A 120 18.33 -4.53 3.02
N ALA A 121 18.17 -3.38 3.67
CA ALA A 121 18.44 -3.22 5.09
C ALA A 121 17.70 -4.27 5.95
N TYR A 122 16.50 -4.70 5.51
CA TYR A 122 15.71 -5.77 6.15
C TYR A 122 16.43 -7.14 6.21
N LYS A 123 17.52 -7.37 5.44
CA LYS A 123 18.31 -8.60 5.51
C LYS A 123 19.37 -8.58 6.61
N LYS A 124 19.62 -7.41 7.20
CA LYS A 124 20.66 -7.21 8.23
C LYS A 124 20.12 -6.60 9.51
N LEU A 125 19.31 -5.54 9.41
CA LEU A 125 18.68 -4.95 10.60
C LEU A 125 17.50 -5.83 11.00
N GLY A 126 17.25 -5.92 12.31
CA GLY A 126 16.30 -6.85 12.88
C GLY A 126 16.98 -7.99 13.64
N ALA A 127 16.29 -9.12 13.74
CA ALA A 127 16.76 -10.34 14.39
C ALA A 127 16.69 -11.52 13.40
N HIS A 128 17.86 -11.96 12.92
CA HIS A 128 17.96 -12.98 11.87
C HIS A 128 18.63 -14.25 12.38
N PRO A 129 17.92 -15.40 12.37
CA PRO A 129 18.54 -16.71 12.58
C PRO A 129 19.60 -16.98 11.51
N VAL A 130 20.86 -17.15 11.92
CA VAL A 130 22.00 -17.37 11.01
C VAL A 130 22.97 -18.38 11.59
N GLU A 131 23.84 -18.92 10.72
CA GLU A 131 24.97 -19.78 11.13
C GLU A 131 26.28 -19.06 10.82
N ILE A 132 27.09 -18.75 11.85
CA ILE A 132 28.39 -18.11 11.71
C ILE A 132 29.47 -19.04 12.23
N LYS A 133 30.48 -19.35 11.43
CA LYS A 133 31.56 -20.28 11.76
C LYS A 133 31.09 -21.66 12.26
N GLY A 134 29.98 -22.17 11.73
CA GLY A 134 29.38 -23.44 12.14
C GLY A 134 28.58 -23.40 13.45
N VAL A 135 28.32 -22.22 13.98
CA VAL A 135 27.51 -22.03 15.19
C VAL A 135 26.20 -21.32 14.82
N LYS A 136 25.07 -21.95 15.15
CA LYS A 136 23.75 -21.37 14.97
C LYS A 136 23.43 -20.37 16.07
N GLY A 137 22.70 -19.32 15.73
CA GLY A 137 22.26 -18.29 16.63
C GLY A 137 21.49 -17.21 15.88
N THR A 138 21.24 -16.09 16.52
CA THR A 138 20.54 -14.94 15.94
C THR A 138 21.47 -13.72 15.88
N LEU A 139 21.53 -13.10 14.69
CA LEU A 139 22.13 -11.79 14.49
C LEU A 139 21.09 -10.71 14.83
N PHE A 140 21.39 -9.84 15.76
CA PHE A 140 20.59 -8.68 16.11
C PHE A 140 21.27 -7.43 15.60
N ALA A 141 20.52 -6.53 14.94
CA ALA A 141 21.05 -5.25 14.52
C ALA A 141 19.95 -4.17 14.56
N VAL A 142 20.28 -2.99 15.11
CA VAL A 142 19.33 -1.88 15.27
C VAL A 142 20.01 -0.54 15.10
N TRP A 143 19.32 0.41 14.47
CA TRP A 143 19.79 1.77 14.27
C TRP A 143 19.38 2.69 15.41
N ALA A 144 20.36 3.20 16.18
CA ALA A 144 20.15 4.09 17.34
C ALA A 144 21.33 5.07 17.52
N PRO A 145 21.57 5.98 16.56
CA PRO A 145 22.82 6.77 16.47
C PRO A 145 23.08 7.70 17.67
N ASN A 146 22.03 8.12 18.39
CA ASN A 146 22.13 9.04 19.53
C ASN A 146 22.13 8.30 20.88
N ALA A 147 21.97 6.98 20.89
CA ALA A 147 22.06 6.15 22.08
C ALA A 147 23.50 6.22 22.70
N VAL A 148 23.57 6.13 24.01
CA VAL A 148 24.85 5.93 24.74
C VAL A 148 25.31 4.49 24.54
N SER A 149 24.40 3.52 24.72
CA SER A 149 24.62 2.08 24.43
C SER A 149 23.30 1.41 24.13
N VAL A 150 23.38 0.25 23.51
CA VAL A 150 22.22 -0.63 23.25
C VAL A 150 22.56 -2.04 23.72
N ASN A 151 21.63 -2.64 24.43
CA ASN A 151 21.70 -4.02 24.90
C ASN A 151 20.49 -4.81 24.40
N ILE A 152 20.57 -6.13 24.41
CA ILE A 152 19.44 -6.99 24.08
C ILE A 152 18.94 -7.67 25.37
N ALA A 153 17.70 -7.43 25.74
CA ALA A 153 17.01 -8.15 26.81
C ALA A 153 16.01 -9.17 26.20
N GLY A 154 16.04 -10.40 26.66
CA GLY A 154 15.14 -11.43 26.15
C GLY A 154 15.16 -12.72 26.97
N ASP A 155 14.40 -13.72 26.54
CA ASP A 155 14.25 -14.99 27.24
C ASP A 155 15.59 -15.71 27.48
N PHE A 156 16.52 -15.57 26.53
CA PHE A 156 17.84 -16.23 26.57
C PHE A 156 18.78 -15.73 27.67
N ASN A 157 18.56 -14.51 28.18
CA ASN A 157 19.38 -13.90 29.24
C ASN A 157 18.57 -13.45 30.47
N GLY A 158 17.33 -13.98 30.61
CA GLY A 158 16.46 -13.65 31.73
C GLY A 158 16.02 -12.18 31.79
N TRP A 159 15.98 -11.52 30.62
CA TRP A 159 15.62 -10.11 30.48
C TRP A 159 16.62 -9.13 31.13
N ILE A 160 17.89 -9.56 31.26
CA ILE A 160 19.00 -8.75 31.81
C ILE A 160 19.86 -8.27 30.64
N GLY A 161 19.48 -7.16 30.01
CA GLY A 161 20.13 -6.64 28.81
C GLY A 161 21.62 -6.34 28.97
N ARG A 162 22.03 -5.84 30.13
CA ARG A 162 23.44 -5.53 30.41
C ARG A 162 24.42 -6.71 30.25
N ALA A 163 23.91 -7.95 30.24
CA ALA A 163 24.73 -9.13 29.95
C ALA A 163 25.01 -9.31 28.43
N THR A 164 24.34 -8.55 27.56
CA THR A 164 24.37 -8.71 26.11
C THR A 164 24.46 -7.36 25.43
N ILE A 165 25.65 -6.72 25.54
CA ILE A 165 25.92 -5.35 25.05
C ILE A 165 26.24 -5.42 23.56
N MET A 166 25.56 -4.61 22.76
CA MET A 166 25.78 -4.56 21.31
C MET A 166 26.97 -3.68 20.92
N HIS A 167 27.61 -4.03 19.81
CA HIS A 167 28.72 -3.27 19.26
C HIS A 167 28.22 -2.21 18.28
N ARG A 168 28.61 -0.96 18.50
CA ARG A 168 28.22 0.18 17.66
C ARG A 168 29.10 0.28 16.42
N MET A 169 28.47 0.29 15.25
CA MET A 169 29.12 0.58 13.98
C MET A 169 29.51 2.05 13.89
N PRO A 170 30.72 2.37 13.42
CA PRO A 170 31.30 3.73 13.62
C PRO A 170 30.65 4.83 12.77
N MET A 171 30.14 4.53 11.58
CA MET A 171 29.58 5.53 10.65
C MET A 171 28.07 5.71 10.83
N SER A 172 27.32 4.63 10.83
CA SER A 172 25.85 4.63 10.80
C SER A 172 25.23 4.83 12.19
N GLY A 173 25.93 4.39 13.25
CA GLY A 173 25.33 4.26 14.57
C GLY A 173 24.37 3.08 14.68
N ILE A 174 24.47 2.10 13.79
CA ILE A 174 23.84 0.78 13.94
C ILE A 174 24.59 0.05 15.06
N PHE A 175 23.84 -0.62 15.93
CA PHE A 175 24.36 -1.54 16.93
C PHE A 175 24.10 -2.97 16.48
N GLU A 176 25.11 -3.85 16.59
CA GLU A 176 25.08 -5.22 16.10
C GLU A 176 25.64 -6.21 17.14
N LEU A 177 25.01 -7.38 17.26
CA LEU A 177 25.56 -8.52 18.00
C LEU A 177 25.00 -9.84 17.48
N PHE A 178 25.89 -10.81 17.21
CA PHE A 178 25.46 -12.20 17.04
C PHE A 178 25.39 -12.89 18.39
N VAL A 179 24.23 -13.46 18.72
CA VAL A 179 24.01 -14.20 19.97
C VAL A 179 23.85 -15.69 19.68
N PRO A 180 24.89 -16.51 19.96
CA PRO A 180 24.84 -17.94 19.72
C PRO A 180 23.74 -18.64 20.51
N GLY A 181 23.06 -19.62 19.90
CA GLY A 181 22.06 -20.48 20.54
C GLY A 181 20.67 -19.82 20.74
N VAL A 182 20.49 -18.58 20.26
CA VAL A 182 19.16 -17.96 20.20
C VAL A 182 18.46 -18.45 18.94
N GLU A 183 17.25 -18.98 19.10
CA GLU A 183 16.47 -19.62 18.04
C GLU A 183 15.17 -18.85 17.76
N ALA A 184 14.50 -19.17 16.64
CA ALA A 184 13.17 -18.63 16.31
C ALA A 184 12.17 -18.95 17.44
N GLY A 185 11.25 -18.01 17.69
CA GLY A 185 10.28 -18.04 18.80
C GLY A 185 10.77 -17.36 20.09
N THR A 186 12.03 -16.92 20.13
CA THR A 186 12.58 -16.21 21.30
C THR A 186 12.08 -14.76 21.34
N HIS A 187 11.58 -14.33 22.51
CA HIS A 187 11.14 -12.96 22.75
C HIS A 187 12.31 -12.06 23.17
N TYR A 188 12.32 -10.82 22.68
CA TYR A 188 13.36 -9.86 23.00
C TYR A 188 12.88 -8.41 22.86
N LYS A 189 13.64 -7.49 23.50
CA LYS A 189 13.56 -6.02 23.32
C LYS A 189 14.97 -5.44 23.33
N TYR A 190 15.10 -4.23 22.77
CA TYR A 190 16.31 -3.45 22.95
C TYR A 190 16.23 -2.58 24.22
N GLU A 191 17.23 -2.67 25.10
CA GLU A 191 17.47 -1.71 26.16
C GLU A 191 18.36 -0.60 25.62
N ILE A 192 17.80 0.58 25.38
CA ILE A 192 18.53 1.72 24.83
C ILE A 192 18.84 2.71 25.96
N LYS A 193 20.09 2.83 26.31
CA LYS A 193 20.54 3.84 27.28
C LYS A 193 20.71 5.19 26.57
N VAL A 194 19.96 6.20 26.99
CA VAL A 194 19.97 7.52 26.37
C VAL A 194 20.83 8.51 27.20
N LYS A 195 21.16 9.63 26.58
CA LYS A 195 21.86 10.73 27.26
C LYS A 195 21.03 11.19 28.46
N GLY A 196 21.63 11.16 29.66
CA GLY A 196 20.92 11.43 30.92
C GLY A 196 20.72 10.19 31.78
N GLY A 197 21.02 9.00 31.27
CA GLY A 197 21.09 7.77 32.03
C GLY A 197 19.75 6.99 32.10
N GLU A 198 18.69 7.50 31.50
CA GLU A 198 17.44 6.76 31.32
C GLU A 198 17.66 5.56 30.37
N VAL A 199 16.96 4.46 30.63
CA VAL A 199 16.93 3.25 29.78
C VAL A 199 15.55 3.07 29.22
N LEU A 200 15.46 3.08 27.90
CA LEU A 200 14.23 2.83 27.16
C LEU A 200 14.17 1.37 26.75
N LEU A 201 12.99 0.73 26.90
CA LEU A 201 12.72 -0.59 26.34
C LEU A 201 11.97 -0.43 25.04
N LYS A 202 12.57 -0.85 23.93
CA LYS A 202 12.06 -0.67 22.58
C LYS A 202 11.85 -2.01 21.87
N ALA A 203 10.73 -2.12 21.15
CA ALA A 203 10.54 -3.16 20.16
C ALA A 203 11.49 -2.95 18.97
N ASP A 204 11.76 -3.99 18.22
CA ASP A 204 12.65 -3.92 17.06
C ASP A 204 11.95 -3.30 15.86
N PRO A 205 12.42 -2.18 15.31
CA PRO A 205 11.85 -1.56 14.12
C PRO A 205 11.81 -2.45 12.88
N TYR A 206 12.78 -3.37 12.76
CA TYR A 206 12.90 -4.34 11.66
C TYR A 206 12.51 -5.77 12.07
N GLY A 207 11.87 -5.95 13.22
CA GLY A 207 11.45 -7.25 13.73
C GLY A 207 10.47 -7.93 12.80
N ASN A 208 10.74 -9.20 12.43
CA ASN A 208 9.92 -9.97 11.48
C ASN A 208 8.71 -10.66 12.14
N SER A 209 8.58 -10.59 13.44
CA SER A 209 7.43 -11.04 14.22
C SER A 209 7.38 -10.28 15.55
N ALA A 210 6.18 -10.11 16.08
CA ALA A 210 5.95 -9.43 17.35
C ALA A 210 4.83 -10.13 18.12
N ASP A 211 4.81 -9.96 19.45
CA ASP A 211 3.69 -10.31 20.27
C ASP A 211 2.60 -9.22 20.16
N HIS A 212 1.34 -9.61 20.03
CA HIS A 212 0.20 -8.68 19.91
C HIS A 212 -0.14 -7.93 21.20
N ASP A 213 0.46 -8.30 22.35
CA ASP A 213 0.35 -7.52 23.57
C ASP A 213 0.98 -6.13 23.35
N PRO A 214 0.29 -5.02 23.64
CA PRO A 214 0.83 -3.66 23.51
C PRO A 214 2.13 -3.43 24.30
N GLU A 215 2.33 -4.16 25.40
CA GLU A 215 3.63 -4.21 26.10
C GLU A 215 4.54 -5.32 25.56
N GLY A 216 4.10 -5.99 24.48
CA GLY A 216 4.73 -7.16 23.91
C GLY A 216 6.15 -6.94 23.42
N ALA A 217 6.83 -8.03 23.19
CA ALA A 217 8.19 -8.08 22.70
C ALA A 217 8.20 -8.37 21.19
N SER A 218 9.31 -8.03 20.53
CA SER A 218 9.64 -8.60 19.23
C SER A 218 9.99 -10.08 19.39
N VAL A 219 9.67 -10.87 18.38
CA VAL A 219 9.90 -12.33 18.38
C VAL A 219 10.84 -12.66 17.23
N VAL A 220 11.86 -13.44 17.50
CA VAL A 220 12.77 -13.93 16.45
C VAL A 220 12.00 -14.84 15.49
N ALA A 221 11.97 -14.51 14.20
CA ALA A 221 11.30 -15.31 13.18
C ALA A 221 12.24 -15.60 12.00
N ASP A 222 12.14 -16.80 11.43
CA ASP A 222 12.85 -17.17 10.20
C ASP A 222 11.87 -17.08 9.01
N VAL A 223 11.82 -15.92 8.38
CA VAL A 223 10.97 -15.65 7.20
C VAL A 223 11.48 -16.39 5.95
N SER A 224 12.70 -16.93 5.96
CA SER A 224 13.30 -17.64 4.83
C SER A 224 13.01 -19.15 4.84
N ALA A 225 12.41 -19.68 5.91
CA ALA A 225 12.16 -21.11 6.06
C ALA A 225 11.01 -21.62 5.18
N PHE A 226 10.10 -20.74 4.77
CA PHE A 226 8.95 -21.10 3.93
C PHE A 226 9.36 -21.49 2.52
N GLN A 227 8.70 -22.51 1.96
CA GLN A 227 8.95 -23.01 0.60
C GLN A 227 7.83 -22.56 -0.33
N TRP A 228 8.10 -21.55 -1.11
CA TRP A 228 7.17 -20.98 -2.08
C TRP A 228 6.90 -21.92 -3.25
N ASN A 229 5.66 -22.00 -3.72
CA ASN A 229 5.23 -22.77 -4.91
C ASN A 229 4.71 -21.85 -6.03
N ASP A 230 4.74 -20.56 -5.84
CA ASP A 230 4.22 -19.51 -6.73
C ASP A 230 5.19 -19.06 -7.83
N GLY A 231 6.24 -19.82 -8.09
CA GLY A 231 7.30 -19.41 -9.03
C GLY A 231 6.85 -19.14 -10.47
N ASP A 232 5.70 -19.64 -10.90
CA ASP A 232 5.13 -19.32 -12.22
C ASP A 232 4.37 -17.99 -12.17
N TRP A 233 3.61 -17.73 -11.09
CA TRP A 233 2.98 -16.43 -10.83
C TRP A 233 4.01 -15.30 -10.83
N MET A 234 5.11 -15.45 -10.08
CA MET A 234 6.17 -14.44 -9.99
C MET A 234 6.81 -14.11 -11.35
N LYS A 235 6.89 -15.09 -12.27
CA LYS A 235 7.36 -14.85 -13.65
C LYS A 235 6.33 -14.10 -14.48
N GLU A 236 5.05 -14.39 -14.30
CA GLU A 236 3.95 -13.73 -15.01
C GLU A 236 3.76 -12.31 -14.50
N ARG A 237 3.88 -12.08 -13.19
CA ARG A 237 3.86 -10.74 -12.59
C ARG A 237 4.84 -9.79 -13.25
N HIS A 238 6.08 -10.22 -13.52
CA HIS A 238 7.08 -9.42 -14.22
C HIS A 238 6.68 -9.00 -15.65
N ARG A 239 5.62 -9.58 -16.20
CA ARG A 239 5.10 -9.28 -17.55
C ARG A 239 3.72 -8.65 -17.51
N PHE A 240 3.18 -8.49 -16.32
CA PHE A 240 1.87 -7.93 -16.14
C PHE A 240 1.83 -6.49 -16.66
N ASP A 241 0.88 -6.22 -17.56
CA ASP A 241 0.62 -4.88 -18.11
C ASP A 241 -0.80 -4.50 -17.67
N ASP A 242 -0.89 -3.82 -16.54
CA ASP A 242 -2.13 -3.39 -15.89
C ASP A 242 -2.97 -2.44 -16.78
N ARG A 243 -2.37 -1.87 -17.83
CA ARG A 243 -3.07 -1.04 -18.83
C ARG A 243 -3.79 -1.86 -19.91
N LYS A 244 -3.44 -3.13 -20.06
CA LYS A 244 -3.99 -4.02 -21.09
C LYS A 244 -4.68 -5.25 -20.55
N GLN A 245 -4.57 -5.48 -19.25
CA GLN A 245 -5.18 -6.61 -18.56
C GLN A 245 -6.23 -6.11 -17.57
N PRO A 246 -7.28 -6.91 -17.29
CA PRO A 246 -8.29 -6.50 -16.33
C PRO A 246 -7.72 -6.48 -14.91
N VAL A 247 -8.07 -5.44 -14.14
CA VAL A 247 -7.78 -5.35 -12.71
C VAL A 247 -9.10 -5.22 -11.96
N SER A 248 -9.54 -6.34 -11.38
CA SER A 248 -10.73 -6.43 -10.53
C SER A 248 -10.29 -6.82 -9.13
N ILE A 249 -10.52 -5.95 -8.16
CA ILE A 249 -9.99 -6.06 -6.79
C ILE A 249 -11.13 -6.37 -5.84
N TYR A 250 -10.97 -7.42 -5.02
CA TYR A 250 -11.82 -7.69 -3.86
C TYR A 250 -11.21 -7.08 -2.61
N GLU A 251 -11.92 -6.15 -1.95
CA GLU A 251 -11.47 -5.53 -0.71
C GLU A 251 -11.97 -6.35 0.48
N THR A 252 -11.06 -6.75 1.38
CA THR A 252 -11.44 -7.51 2.58
C THR A 252 -10.49 -7.31 3.75
N SER A 253 -10.99 -7.58 4.96
CA SER A 253 -10.20 -7.82 6.16
C SER A 253 -10.23 -9.31 6.51
N LEU A 254 -9.20 -9.77 7.18
CA LEU A 254 -9.11 -11.13 7.70
C LEU A 254 -9.02 -11.10 9.22
N GLU A 255 -9.59 -12.11 9.87
CA GLU A 255 -9.49 -12.32 11.31
C GLU A 255 -8.54 -13.46 11.65
N GLU A 256 -8.22 -14.34 10.69
CA GLU A 256 -7.33 -15.47 10.84
C GLU A 256 -6.75 -15.90 9.49
N TRP A 257 -5.39 -16.10 9.40
CA TRP A 257 -4.74 -16.57 8.17
C TRP A 257 -5.15 -17.99 7.78
N LYS A 258 -5.42 -18.85 8.75
CA LYS A 258 -5.72 -20.28 8.53
C LYS A 258 -7.12 -20.53 7.97
N SER A 259 -8.06 -19.65 8.21
CA SER A 259 -9.42 -19.76 7.68
C SER A 259 -9.58 -19.23 6.27
N ALA A 260 -8.48 -18.84 5.64
CA ALA A 260 -8.50 -18.17 4.34
C ALA A 260 -8.71 -19.12 3.13
N GLU A 261 -8.74 -20.44 3.32
CA GLU A 261 -9.04 -21.40 2.23
C GLU A 261 -10.37 -21.06 1.54
N GLU A 262 -11.42 -20.74 2.31
CA GLU A 262 -12.72 -20.31 1.77
C GLU A 262 -12.63 -18.99 0.98
N LEU A 263 -11.74 -18.08 1.39
CA LEU A 263 -11.49 -16.83 0.64
C LEU A 263 -10.81 -17.12 -0.69
N VAL A 264 -9.80 -17.99 -0.70
CA VAL A 264 -9.06 -18.37 -1.93
C VAL A 264 -10.01 -19.01 -2.94
N GLU A 265 -10.85 -19.97 -2.50
CA GLU A 265 -11.86 -20.61 -3.34
C GLU A 265 -12.87 -19.58 -3.88
N PHE A 266 -13.40 -18.71 -3.02
CA PHE A 266 -14.34 -17.65 -3.41
C PHE A 266 -13.74 -16.72 -4.46
N LEU A 267 -12.52 -16.24 -4.28
CA LEU A 267 -11.89 -15.30 -5.22
C LEU A 267 -11.64 -15.93 -6.60
N ALA A 268 -11.22 -17.21 -6.62
CA ALA A 268 -11.00 -17.94 -7.85
C ALA A 268 -12.31 -18.24 -8.60
N GLU A 269 -13.40 -18.55 -7.85
CA GLU A 269 -14.72 -18.81 -8.45
C GLU A 269 -15.37 -17.53 -8.99
N GLU A 270 -15.13 -16.37 -8.37
CA GLU A 270 -15.75 -15.09 -8.73
C GLU A 270 -14.93 -14.25 -9.73
N ASP A 271 -13.92 -14.83 -10.37
CA ASP A 271 -13.07 -14.17 -11.38
C ASP A 271 -12.39 -12.87 -10.89
N PHE A 272 -12.12 -12.70 -9.58
CA PHE A 272 -11.31 -11.59 -9.10
C PHE A 272 -9.84 -11.79 -9.48
N THR A 273 -9.21 -10.72 -9.96
CA THR A 273 -7.80 -10.77 -10.34
C THR A 273 -6.86 -10.47 -9.17
N HIS A 274 -7.33 -9.69 -8.22
CA HIS A 274 -6.57 -9.29 -7.02
C HIS A 274 -7.46 -9.26 -5.79
N VAL A 275 -6.83 -9.43 -4.64
CA VAL A 275 -7.42 -9.12 -3.33
C VAL A 275 -6.64 -7.98 -2.69
N GLU A 276 -7.34 -6.99 -2.14
CA GLU A 276 -6.74 -6.01 -1.23
C GLU A 276 -7.03 -6.43 0.20
N LEU A 277 -5.97 -6.66 0.95
CA LEU A 277 -6.04 -6.97 2.38
C LEU A 277 -5.86 -5.69 3.19
N HIS A 278 -6.82 -5.40 4.08
CA HIS A 278 -6.68 -4.36 5.10
C HIS A 278 -5.37 -4.59 5.89
N PRO A 279 -4.84 -3.58 6.65
CA PRO A 279 -3.50 -3.67 7.19
C PRO A 279 -3.19 -5.02 7.83
N VAL A 280 -2.17 -5.67 7.29
CA VAL A 280 -1.70 -7.00 7.73
C VAL A 280 -0.49 -6.90 8.65
N MET A 281 0.12 -5.72 8.78
CA MET A 281 1.27 -5.47 9.65
C MET A 281 0.82 -5.42 11.10
N GLU A 282 1.72 -5.72 12.03
CA GLU A 282 1.37 -5.71 13.45
C GLU A 282 1.02 -4.30 13.93
N TYR A 283 -0.12 -4.17 14.60
CA TYR A 283 -0.72 -2.91 14.99
C TYR A 283 -1.05 -2.87 16.49
N LEU A 284 -1.22 -1.64 17.03
CA LEU A 284 -1.30 -1.39 18.47
C LEU A 284 -2.66 -1.80 19.06
N ASP A 285 -3.76 -1.48 18.35
CA ASP A 285 -5.13 -1.70 18.84
C ASP A 285 -6.12 -1.92 17.70
N ASP A 286 -7.23 -2.60 17.99
CA ASP A 286 -8.28 -2.93 17.03
C ASP A 286 -9.19 -1.74 16.68
N ILE A 287 -9.11 -0.63 17.42
CA ILE A 287 -9.98 0.55 17.25
C ILE A 287 -9.72 1.20 15.88
N THR A 288 -8.47 1.18 15.45
CA THR A 288 -8.04 1.77 14.18
C THR A 288 -8.23 0.84 12.98
N GLY A 289 -8.75 -0.37 13.17
CA GLY A 289 -8.88 -1.35 12.09
C GLY A 289 -7.54 -1.79 11.49
N GLY A 290 -6.46 -1.77 12.29
CA GLY A 290 -5.11 -2.16 11.85
C GLY A 290 -4.22 -0.99 11.42
N TYR A 291 -4.73 0.25 11.32
CA TYR A 291 -3.96 1.41 10.85
C TYR A 291 -3.01 2.01 11.89
N SER A 292 -3.01 1.53 13.15
CA SER A 292 -2.01 1.89 14.17
C SER A 292 -0.76 1.00 14.12
N THR A 293 -0.18 0.83 12.93
CA THR A 293 1.00 -0.02 12.67
C THR A 293 2.20 0.40 13.52
N TYR A 294 2.76 -0.53 14.30
CA TYR A 294 3.97 -0.28 15.10
C TYR A 294 5.15 -1.20 14.75
N ALA A 295 4.89 -2.39 14.18
CA ALA A 295 5.93 -3.30 13.70
C ALA A 295 5.79 -3.50 12.18
N TYR A 296 6.50 -2.70 11.43
CA TYR A 296 6.36 -2.56 9.98
C TYR A 296 6.82 -3.79 9.18
N TYR A 297 7.68 -4.62 9.75
CA TYR A 297 8.26 -5.81 9.09
C TYR A 297 7.67 -7.12 9.62
N ALA A 298 6.60 -7.06 10.40
CA ALA A 298 5.93 -8.22 10.96
C ALA A 298 4.47 -8.29 10.50
N PRO A 299 4.01 -9.42 9.93
CA PRO A 299 2.57 -9.66 9.83
C PRO A 299 1.97 -9.80 11.24
N THR A 300 0.73 -9.36 11.41
CA THR A 300 0.09 -9.38 12.74
C THR A 300 -0.01 -10.81 13.29
N SER A 301 0.45 -10.98 14.52
CA SER A 301 0.39 -12.26 15.22
C SER A 301 -1.03 -12.64 15.67
N ARG A 302 -1.99 -11.69 15.62
CA ARG A 302 -3.41 -11.91 15.93
C ARG A 302 -4.05 -12.95 15.02
N PHE A 303 -3.65 -13.00 13.76
CA PHE A 303 -4.29 -13.84 12.74
C PHE A 303 -3.54 -15.15 12.49
N GLY A 304 -2.35 -15.33 13.04
CA GLY A 304 -1.57 -16.54 12.91
C GLY A 304 -0.06 -16.29 12.84
N SER A 305 0.69 -17.30 12.47
CA SER A 305 2.14 -17.20 12.35
C SER A 305 2.58 -16.56 11.03
N VAL A 306 3.84 -16.14 10.96
CA VAL A 306 4.52 -15.68 9.74
C VAL A 306 4.34 -16.67 8.59
N ALA A 307 4.52 -17.97 8.86
CA ALA A 307 4.38 -19.03 7.86
C ALA A 307 2.93 -19.22 7.39
N ASP A 308 1.93 -18.97 8.25
CA ASP A 308 0.52 -19.03 7.86
C ASP A 308 0.18 -17.91 6.86
N PHE A 309 0.75 -16.69 7.05
CA PHE A 309 0.57 -15.60 6.11
C PHE A 309 1.29 -15.85 4.77
N GLN A 310 2.53 -16.39 4.80
CA GLN A 310 3.24 -16.80 3.58
C GLN A 310 2.45 -17.87 2.80
N LYS A 311 1.86 -18.84 3.52
CA LYS A 311 1.01 -19.88 2.93
C LYS A 311 -0.23 -19.27 2.25
N LEU A 312 -0.89 -18.32 2.89
CA LEU A 312 -2.03 -17.63 2.31
C LEU A 312 -1.68 -16.97 0.97
N VAL A 313 -0.59 -16.22 0.92
CA VAL A 313 -0.15 -15.56 -0.32
C VAL A 313 0.19 -16.59 -1.40
N ASP A 314 0.91 -17.65 -1.06
CA ASP A 314 1.26 -18.76 -1.97
C ASP A 314 0.00 -19.43 -2.56
N GLU A 315 -1.04 -19.67 -1.76
CA GLU A 315 -2.32 -20.26 -2.19
C GLU A 315 -3.12 -19.31 -3.09
N LEU A 316 -3.15 -18.01 -2.78
CA LEU A 316 -3.76 -16.99 -3.64
C LEU A 316 -3.10 -16.94 -5.03
N HIS A 317 -1.78 -16.94 -5.09
CA HIS A 317 -1.01 -16.97 -6.34
C HIS A 317 -1.28 -18.24 -7.15
N GLN A 318 -1.34 -19.41 -6.50
CA GLN A 318 -1.69 -20.66 -7.17
C GLN A 318 -3.12 -20.67 -7.71
N ALA A 319 -4.02 -19.90 -7.09
CA ALA A 319 -5.39 -19.68 -7.57
C ALA A 319 -5.50 -18.60 -8.67
N GLY A 320 -4.40 -17.93 -9.01
CA GLY A 320 -4.37 -16.87 -10.02
C GLY A 320 -4.81 -15.49 -9.50
N VAL A 321 -4.71 -15.25 -8.20
CA VAL A 321 -5.13 -14.00 -7.52
C VAL A 321 -3.92 -13.28 -6.94
N GLY A 322 -3.69 -12.03 -7.35
CA GLY A 322 -2.65 -11.16 -6.80
C GLY A 322 -3.04 -10.55 -5.45
N VAL A 323 -2.07 -10.17 -4.66
CA VAL A 323 -2.25 -9.66 -3.30
C VAL A 323 -1.78 -8.22 -3.18
N ILE A 324 -2.69 -7.30 -2.89
CA ILE A 324 -2.40 -5.89 -2.58
C ILE A 324 -2.50 -5.71 -1.07
N LEU A 325 -1.50 -5.09 -0.47
CA LEU A 325 -1.45 -4.83 0.97
C LEU A 325 -1.67 -3.35 1.26
N ASP A 326 -2.49 -3.07 2.26
CA ASP A 326 -2.55 -1.73 2.83
C ASP A 326 -1.28 -1.40 3.58
N TRP A 327 -0.69 -0.26 3.29
CA TRP A 327 0.57 0.20 3.84
C TRP A 327 0.46 1.64 4.34
N THR A 328 1.00 1.93 5.54
CA THR A 328 0.87 3.20 6.24
C THR A 328 2.19 3.96 6.34
N PRO A 329 2.81 4.42 5.22
CA PRO A 329 4.09 5.13 5.25
C PRO A 329 3.98 6.59 5.70
N ALA A 330 2.77 7.10 5.91
CA ALA A 330 2.55 8.49 6.31
C ALA A 330 2.84 8.73 7.79
N GLN A 331 2.53 7.78 8.65
CA GLN A 331 2.43 7.98 10.09
C GLN A 331 2.65 6.69 10.89
N PHE A 332 2.95 6.85 12.18
CA PHE A 332 3.04 5.75 13.14
C PHE A 332 2.48 6.16 14.51
N PRO A 333 2.01 5.22 15.34
CA PRO A 333 1.39 5.54 16.62
C PRO A 333 2.39 6.11 17.62
N ARG A 334 1.90 6.94 18.52
CA ARG A 334 2.64 7.39 19.71
C ARG A 334 2.66 6.26 20.73
N TYR A 335 3.68 5.46 20.64
CA TYR A 335 3.85 4.26 21.45
C TYR A 335 5.27 4.21 22.05
N ALA A 336 5.37 4.21 23.37
CA ALA A 336 6.65 4.34 24.07
C ALA A 336 7.64 3.21 23.74
N SER A 337 7.16 1.98 23.51
CA SER A 337 8.00 0.85 23.09
C SER A 337 8.25 0.80 21.58
N GLY A 338 7.55 1.61 20.75
CA GLY A 338 7.71 1.69 19.31
C GLY A 338 8.72 2.74 18.86
N LEU A 339 8.45 3.35 17.68
CA LEU A 339 9.36 4.28 17.01
C LEU A 339 9.46 5.67 17.66
N GLU A 340 8.45 6.10 18.46
CA GLU A 340 8.44 7.42 19.12
C GLU A 340 9.69 7.62 19.94
N LYS A 341 10.49 8.64 19.62
CA LYS A 341 11.76 8.97 20.27
C LYS A 341 12.64 7.73 20.50
N PHE A 342 12.86 6.97 19.46
CA PHE A 342 13.41 5.62 19.53
C PHE A 342 14.72 5.54 20.32
N ASP A 343 15.65 6.46 20.11
CA ASP A 343 16.94 6.55 20.81
C ASP A 343 17.00 7.73 21.80
N GLY A 344 15.83 8.15 22.29
CA GLY A 344 15.67 9.33 23.16
C GLY A 344 15.58 10.66 22.40
N THR A 345 15.66 10.62 21.08
CA THR A 345 15.51 11.79 20.20
C THR A 345 14.42 11.52 19.15
N PRO A 346 13.85 12.57 18.51
CA PRO A 346 12.99 12.39 17.33
C PRO A 346 13.80 11.80 16.17
N LEU A 347 13.90 10.46 16.11
CA LEU A 347 14.74 9.73 15.15
C LEU A 347 14.00 9.45 13.85
N TYR A 348 12.79 8.88 13.94
CA TYR A 348 11.94 8.56 12.81
C TYR A 348 10.94 9.67 12.47
N GLU A 349 10.47 10.39 13.48
CA GLU A 349 9.51 11.49 13.36
C GLU A 349 10.16 12.82 12.98
N ARG A 350 9.32 13.75 12.49
CA ARG A 350 9.74 15.14 12.22
C ARG A 350 10.34 15.79 13.47
N GLN A 351 11.39 16.59 13.27
CA GLN A 351 12.15 17.21 14.36
C GLN A 351 11.35 18.28 15.12
N ASN A 352 10.46 19.02 14.43
CA ASN A 352 9.60 20.01 15.05
C ASN A 352 8.38 19.33 15.68
N PRO A 353 8.22 19.32 17.03
CA PRO A 353 7.13 18.62 17.68
C PRO A 353 5.73 19.10 17.26
N ALA A 354 5.59 20.38 16.89
CA ALA A 354 4.31 20.92 16.44
C ALA A 354 3.91 20.40 15.04
N GLU A 355 4.89 20.08 14.21
CA GLU A 355 4.69 19.55 12.86
C GLU A 355 4.74 18.02 12.82
N ALA A 356 5.30 17.39 13.85
CA ALA A 356 5.41 15.95 13.96
C ALA A 356 4.08 15.24 14.22
N ILE A 357 3.13 15.91 14.86
CA ILE A 357 1.83 15.31 15.21
C ILE A 357 0.87 15.41 14.05
N HIS A 358 0.26 14.27 13.66
CA HIS A 358 -0.81 14.22 12.69
C HIS A 358 -2.06 14.94 13.23
N PRO A 359 -2.66 15.91 12.49
CA PRO A 359 -3.70 16.78 13.03
C PRO A 359 -5.00 16.05 13.42
N PHE A 360 -5.36 14.98 12.73
CA PHE A 360 -6.61 14.24 12.95
C PHE A 360 -6.42 13.03 13.86
N TRP A 361 -5.32 12.28 13.70
CA TRP A 361 -5.12 11.01 14.39
C TRP A 361 -4.25 11.13 15.66
N GLY A 362 -3.49 12.23 15.82
CA GLY A 362 -2.58 12.41 16.94
C GLY A 362 -1.36 11.48 16.92
N THR A 363 -1.15 10.75 15.84
CA THR A 363 0.02 9.91 15.53
C THR A 363 1.23 10.78 15.19
N LEU A 364 2.36 10.18 14.85
CA LEU A 364 3.58 10.89 14.45
C LEU A 364 3.84 10.72 12.94
N LEU A 365 4.21 11.81 12.29
CA LEU A 365 4.58 11.86 10.87
C LEU A 365 6.07 11.59 10.71
N TYR A 366 6.43 10.79 9.69
CA TYR A 366 7.81 10.47 9.37
C TYR A 366 8.63 11.67 8.91
N ASN A 367 9.94 11.63 9.20
CA ASN A 367 10.92 12.60 8.72
C ASN A 367 11.53 12.15 7.39
N TYR A 368 10.85 12.41 6.27
CA TYR A 368 11.32 12.07 4.93
C TYR A 368 12.60 12.80 4.50
N GLY A 369 13.01 13.86 5.21
CA GLY A 369 14.29 14.52 5.02
C GLY A 369 15.51 13.71 5.51
N SER A 370 15.29 12.66 6.33
CA SER A 370 16.35 11.76 6.80
C SER A 370 16.60 10.64 5.79
N PRO A 371 17.84 10.49 5.24
CA PRO A 371 18.15 9.38 4.35
C PRO A 371 17.86 8.01 4.96
N MET A 372 18.16 7.80 6.23
CA MET A 372 17.96 6.52 6.91
C MET A 372 16.49 6.21 7.19
N VAL A 373 15.64 7.24 7.37
CA VAL A 373 14.18 7.05 7.48
C VAL A 373 13.59 6.70 6.12
N LYS A 374 14.06 7.34 5.04
CA LYS A 374 13.68 6.95 3.67
C LYS A 374 14.08 5.49 3.39
N ASP A 375 15.31 5.12 3.76
CA ASP A 375 15.81 3.76 3.60
C ASP A 375 14.96 2.74 4.38
N PHE A 376 14.56 3.06 5.62
CA PHE A 376 13.64 2.24 6.41
C PHE A 376 12.33 1.97 5.67
N LEU A 377 11.69 3.00 5.11
CA LEU A 377 10.41 2.87 4.42
C LEU A 377 10.55 2.18 3.05
N ILE A 378 11.58 2.51 2.26
CA ILE A 378 11.83 1.86 0.96
C ILE A 378 12.19 0.38 1.16
N SER A 379 13.06 0.09 2.13
CA SER A 379 13.40 -1.28 2.51
C SER A 379 12.18 -2.07 2.98
N ASN A 380 11.24 -1.43 3.67
CA ASN A 380 10.00 -2.05 4.10
C ASN A 380 9.09 -2.40 2.91
N ALA A 381 8.92 -1.51 1.95
CA ALA A 381 8.18 -1.79 0.72
C ALA A 381 8.83 -2.95 -0.07
N CYS A 382 10.17 -2.95 -0.22
CA CYS A 382 10.91 -4.07 -0.82
C CYS A 382 10.69 -5.38 -0.06
N PHE A 383 10.69 -5.34 1.26
CA PHE A 383 10.47 -6.52 2.11
C PHE A 383 9.11 -7.19 1.84
N TRP A 384 8.03 -6.42 1.79
CA TRP A 384 6.71 -6.97 1.48
C TRP A 384 6.64 -7.53 0.06
N ALA A 385 7.29 -6.88 -0.90
CA ALA A 385 7.33 -7.32 -2.29
C ALA A 385 8.22 -8.56 -2.52
N GLU A 386 9.36 -8.67 -1.81
CA GLU A 386 10.41 -9.65 -2.10
C GLU A 386 10.41 -10.85 -1.13
N VAL A 387 9.88 -10.67 0.10
CA VAL A 387 9.83 -11.73 1.12
C VAL A 387 8.43 -12.33 1.26
N TYR A 388 7.40 -11.50 1.09
CA TYR A 388 6.00 -11.94 1.15
C TYR A 388 5.31 -11.97 -0.21
N HIS A 389 6.03 -11.65 -1.28
CA HIS A 389 5.57 -11.71 -2.67
C HIS A 389 4.33 -10.84 -2.97
N ALA A 390 4.09 -9.78 -2.19
CA ALA A 390 2.98 -8.87 -2.44
C ALA A 390 3.03 -8.32 -3.88
N ASP A 391 1.86 -8.24 -4.53
CA ASP A 391 1.69 -7.76 -5.91
C ASP A 391 1.30 -6.29 -5.97
N GLY A 392 0.99 -5.69 -4.84
CA GLY A 392 0.71 -4.27 -4.76
C GLY A 392 0.81 -3.73 -3.34
N LEU A 393 1.06 -2.42 -3.25
CA LEU A 393 1.03 -1.65 -2.02
C LEU A 393 0.07 -0.47 -2.20
N ARG A 394 -0.97 -0.43 -1.38
CA ARG A 394 -1.85 0.74 -1.28
C ARG A 394 -1.36 1.64 -0.16
N MET A 395 -0.89 2.83 -0.51
CA MET A 395 -0.41 3.82 0.45
C MET A 395 -1.57 4.62 1.02
N ASP A 396 -1.78 4.47 2.32
CA ASP A 396 -2.79 5.22 3.06
C ASP A 396 -2.34 6.64 3.38
N ASP A 397 -3.29 7.60 3.40
CA ASP A 397 -3.12 8.97 3.88
C ASP A 397 -1.99 9.76 3.16
N VAL A 398 -1.87 9.57 1.84
CA VAL A 398 -0.85 10.25 1.01
C VAL A 398 -1.00 11.78 1.08
N ASP A 399 -2.22 12.30 1.29
CA ASP A 399 -2.48 13.72 1.54
C ASP A 399 -1.63 14.29 2.69
N ALA A 400 -1.55 13.58 3.80
CA ALA A 400 -0.76 13.99 4.96
C ALA A 400 0.75 13.99 4.70
N MET A 401 1.21 13.24 3.69
CA MET A 401 2.59 13.25 3.24
C MET A 401 2.88 14.46 2.36
N LEU A 402 1.98 14.74 1.40
CA LEU A 402 2.19 15.73 0.34
C LEU A 402 2.10 17.18 0.85
N TYR A 403 1.25 17.46 1.85
CA TYR A 403 0.94 18.82 2.25
C TYR A 403 1.39 19.15 3.68
N LEU A 404 2.21 20.20 3.82
CA LEU A 404 2.68 20.70 5.13
C LEU A 404 1.56 21.29 5.98
N ASP A 405 0.51 21.79 5.34
CA ASP A 405 -0.68 22.38 5.97
C ASP A 405 -1.86 21.42 6.11
N TYR A 406 -1.68 20.13 5.79
CA TYR A 406 -2.74 19.13 5.90
C TYR A 406 -3.40 19.16 7.28
N GLY A 407 -4.71 19.46 7.32
CA GLY A 407 -5.49 19.53 8.54
C GLY A 407 -5.07 20.65 9.54
N ARG A 408 -4.20 21.59 9.15
CA ARG A 408 -3.66 22.63 10.02
C ARG A 408 -4.21 24.01 9.71
N ASN A 409 -4.34 24.85 10.72
CA ASN A 409 -4.74 26.24 10.53
C ASN A 409 -3.54 27.10 10.07
N PRO A 410 -3.79 28.27 9.46
CA PRO A 410 -2.75 29.24 9.16
C PRO A 410 -1.94 29.63 10.43
N GLY A 411 -0.62 29.44 10.36
CA GLY A 411 0.31 29.69 11.48
C GLY A 411 0.64 28.46 12.33
N GLU A 412 0.05 27.31 12.05
CA GLU A 412 0.37 26.02 12.70
C GLU A 412 1.33 25.14 11.87
N TRP A 413 1.79 25.63 10.75
CA TRP A 413 2.74 24.98 9.85
C TRP A 413 3.73 25.96 9.25
N THR A 414 4.86 25.45 8.76
CA THR A 414 5.93 26.26 8.15
C THR A 414 5.96 26.00 6.64
N PRO A 415 5.84 27.03 5.78
CA PRO A 415 5.99 26.88 4.34
C PRO A 415 7.37 26.34 3.95
N ASN A 416 7.42 25.65 2.82
CA ASN A 416 8.67 25.18 2.23
C ASN A 416 9.55 26.37 1.76
N ILE A 417 10.74 26.06 1.22
CA ILE A 417 11.73 27.08 0.78
C ILE A 417 11.21 28.00 -0.35
N TYR A 418 10.12 27.61 -1.03
CA TYR A 418 9.47 28.41 -2.07
C TYR A 418 8.27 29.21 -1.55
N GLY A 419 7.93 29.05 -0.28
CA GLY A 419 6.78 29.70 0.36
C GLY A 419 5.44 29.04 0.09
N THR A 420 5.45 27.80 -0.36
CA THR A 420 4.25 27.00 -0.66
C THR A 420 4.04 25.89 0.40
N ASN A 421 2.98 25.11 0.28
CA ASN A 421 2.58 24.09 1.26
C ASN A 421 2.98 22.66 0.87
N GLU A 422 3.62 22.46 -0.28
CA GLU A 422 4.10 21.12 -0.65
C GLU A 422 5.25 20.67 0.25
N ASN A 423 5.22 19.42 0.68
CA ASN A 423 6.29 18.77 1.41
C ASN A 423 7.34 18.22 0.44
N LEU A 424 8.38 19.02 0.17
CA LEU A 424 9.41 18.67 -0.82
C LEU A 424 10.17 17.39 -0.46
N ASP A 425 10.38 17.12 0.82
CA ASP A 425 11.06 15.90 1.28
C ASP A 425 10.20 14.64 1.01
N ALA A 426 8.89 14.74 1.19
CA ALA A 426 7.98 13.64 0.87
C ALA A 426 7.84 13.42 -0.63
N LEU A 427 7.83 14.50 -1.42
CA LEU A 427 7.80 14.39 -2.90
C LEU A 427 9.01 13.65 -3.43
N GLU A 428 10.20 14.02 -2.94
CA GLU A 428 11.45 13.34 -3.32
C GLU A 428 11.44 11.87 -2.84
N PHE A 429 10.96 11.62 -1.62
CA PHE A 429 10.83 10.26 -1.09
C PHE A 429 9.91 9.40 -1.95
N LEU A 430 8.71 9.88 -2.31
CA LEU A 430 7.74 9.12 -3.10
C LEU A 430 8.25 8.80 -4.51
N LYS A 431 8.88 9.78 -5.17
CA LYS A 431 9.53 9.54 -6.48
C LYS A 431 10.63 8.48 -6.38
N HIS A 432 11.45 8.57 -5.35
CA HIS A 432 12.54 7.63 -5.11
C HIS A 432 11.99 6.22 -4.81
N LEU A 433 11.04 6.10 -3.90
CA LEU A 433 10.38 4.85 -3.55
C LEU A 433 9.76 4.18 -4.78
N ASN A 434 8.93 4.92 -5.53
CA ASN A 434 8.21 4.37 -6.68
C ASN A 434 9.18 3.93 -7.79
N SER A 435 10.26 4.70 -8.02
CA SER A 435 11.32 4.31 -8.98
C SER A 435 12.01 3.00 -8.56
N VAL A 436 12.40 2.89 -7.28
CA VAL A 436 13.10 1.69 -6.75
C VAL A 436 12.19 0.46 -6.83
N ILE A 437 10.93 0.59 -6.42
CA ILE A 437 9.99 -0.53 -6.43
C ILE A 437 9.73 -1.00 -7.86
N LYS A 438 9.48 -0.10 -8.81
CA LYS A 438 9.23 -0.45 -10.22
C LYS A 438 10.44 -1.08 -10.90
N GLU A 439 11.65 -0.65 -10.55
CA GLU A 439 12.89 -1.25 -11.07
C GLU A 439 13.13 -2.65 -10.51
N ARG A 440 12.93 -2.85 -9.20
CA ARG A 440 13.22 -4.11 -8.50
C ARG A 440 12.10 -5.14 -8.65
N ASN A 441 10.86 -4.68 -8.68
CA ASN A 441 9.65 -5.50 -8.66
C ASN A 441 8.70 -5.14 -9.81
N PRO A 442 9.08 -5.37 -11.08
CA PRO A 442 8.21 -5.09 -12.22
C PRO A 442 6.85 -5.79 -12.09
N GLY A 443 5.78 -5.07 -12.41
CA GLY A 443 4.40 -5.57 -12.32
C GLY A 443 3.76 -5.43 -10.94
N LEU A 444 4.49 -4.92 -9.94
CA LEU A 444 3.90 -4.56 -8.64
C LEU A 444 3.10 -3.26 -8.77
N LEU A 445 1.88 -3.24 -8.27
CA LEU A 445 0.98 -2.10 -8.33
C LEU A 445 1.20 -1.14 -7.15
N LEU A 446 1.43 0.13 -7.45
CA LEU A 446 1.54 1.20 -6.46
C LEU A 446 0.29 2.07 -6.49
N VAL A 447 -0.51 2.01 -5.44
CA VAL A 447 -1.80 2.70 -5.33
C VAL A 447 -1.71 3.79 -4.28
N ALA A 448 -2.07 5.04 -4.64
CA ALA A 448 -2.13 6.15 -3.70
C ALA A 448 -3.57 6.43 -3.26
N GLN A 449 -3.81 6.43 -1.96
CA GLN A 449 -5.01 7.07 -1.42
C GLN A 449 -4.74 8.56 -1.21
N GLU A 450 -5.21 9.36 -2.14
CA GLU A 450 -5.12 10.82 -2.12
C GLU A 450 -6.50 11.39 -2.47
N ASN A 451 -7.15 12.04 -1.51
CA ASN A 451 -8.50 12.60 -1.66
C ASN A 451 -8.50 14.07 -2.07
N GLY A 452 -7.32 14.67 -2.18
CA GLY A 452 -7.12 16.05 -2.59
C GLY A 452 -7.08 16.22 -4.12
N LEU A 453 -6.42 17.30 -4.53
CA LEU A 453 -6.32 17.70 -5.93
C LEU A 453 -4.86 17.70 -6.42
N TRP A 454 -4.02 16.80 -5.90
CA TRP A 454 -2.66 16.68 -6.42
C TRP A 454 -2.71 16.28 -7.89
N PRO A 455 -2.11 17.07 -8.80
CA PRO A 455 -2.19 16.80 -10.24
C PRO A 455 -1.17 15.75 -10.66
N GLU A 456 -1.55 14.95 -11.67
CA GLU A 456 -0.65 14.06 -12.41
C GLU A 456 0.14 13.10 -11.45
N LEU A 457 -0.57 12.61 -10.39
CA LEU A 457 -0.03 11.72 -9.38
C LEU A 457 0.38 10.37 -9.99
N THR A 458 -0.36 9.93 -11.02
CA THR A 458 -0.12 8.67 -11.71
C THR A 458 0.75 8.79 -12.96
N ASP A 459 1.23 9.99 -13.30
CA ASP A 459 2.21 10.14 -14.38
C ASP A 459 3.63 9.77 -13.89
N SER A 460 4.50 9.47 -14.85
CA SER A 460 5.81 8.86 -14.60
C SER A 460 6.79 9.80 -13.90
N VAL A 461 7.73 9.20 -13.16
CA VAL A 461 8.82 9.95 -12.49
C VAL A 461 9.74 10.63 -13.52
N GLU A 462 9.88 10.09 -14.73
CA GLU A 462 10.66 10.69 -15.83
C GLU A 462 10.07 12.03 -16.28
N ASN A 463 8.76 12.21 -16.11
CA ASN A 463 8.05 13.47 -16.39
C ASN A 463 8.03 14.42 -15.17
N ASP A 464 8.79 14.10 -14.11
CA ASP A 464 8.87 14.83 -12.83
C ASP A 464 7.61 14.70 -11.94
N HIS A 465 6.77 13.66 -12.19
CA HIS A 465 5.59 13.33 -11.36
C HIS A 465 5.90 12.24 -10.34
N LEU A 466 4.88 11.74 -9.61
CA LEU A 466 5.11 10.84 -8.48
C LEU A 466 5.29 9.38 -8.87
N GLY A 467 4.73 8.96 -10.02
CA GLY A 467 4.94 7.62 -10.55
C GLY A 467 4.12 6.52 -9.89
N PHE A 468 2.98 6.82 -9.30
CA PHE A 468 2.02 5.79 -8.89
C PHE A 468 1.38 5.13 -10.11
N ASP A 469 0.89 3.91 -9.95
CA ASP A 469 0.14 3.24 -11.01
C ASP A 469 -1.33 3.66 -10.97
N TYR A 470 -1.89 3.80 -9.76
CA TYR A 470 -3.28 4.17 -9.57
C TYR A 470 -3.50 5.17 -8.46
N LYS A 471 -4.58 5.94 -8.62
CA LYS A 471 -5.16 6.80 -7.60
C LYS A 471 -6.52 6.25 -7.17
N TRP A 472 -6.74 6.11 -5.88
CA TRP A 472 -8.05 5.77 -5.32
C TRP A 472 -9.06 6.91 -5.54
N SER A 473 -10.20 6.61 -6.15
CA SER A 473 -11.18 7.64 -6.57
C SER A 473 -12.35 7.78 -5.59
N GLY A 474 -12.13 8.32 -4.41
CA GLY A 474 -13.19 8.64 -3.46
C GLY A 474 -14.21 9.68 -3.98
N GLY A 475 -13.81 10.57 -4.89
CA GLY A 475 -14.67 11.56 -5.50
C GLY A 475 -15.77 10.96 -6.37
N TRP A 476 -15.42 10.03 -7.26
CA TRP A 476 -16.36 9.31 -8.11
C TRP A 476 -17.39 8.54 -7.29
N THR A 477 -16.94 7.80 -6.29
CA THR A 477 -17.80 7.01 -5.40
C THR A 477 -18.78 7.90 -4.66
N LYS A 478 -18.31 9.02 -4.12
CA LYS A 478 -19.16 9.99 -3.42
C LYS A 478 -20.24 10.56 -4.33
N ASP A 479 -19.90 10.99 -5.55
CA ASP A 479 -20.84 11.55 -6.51
C ASP A 479 -21.90 10.51 -6.91
N LEU A 480 -21.51 9.27 -7.17
CA LEU A 480 -22.43 8.17 -7.48
C LEU A 480 -23.39 7.90 -6.30
N LEU A 481 -22.87 7.74 -5.09
CA LEU A 481 -23.68 7.43 -3.90
C LEU A 481 -24.63 8.60 -3.56
N GLU A 482 -24.17 9.83 -3.71
CA GLU A 482 -25.02 11.03 -3.52
C GLU A 482 -26.15 11.05 -4.55
N TYR A 483 -25.86 10.78 -5.83
CA TYR A 483 -26.89 10.69 -6.87
C TYR A 483 -27.90 9.58 -6.58
N LEU A 484 -27.45 8.39 -6.25
CA LEU A 484 -28.31 7.23 -5.95
C LEU A 484 -29.18 7.45 -4.70
N SER A 485 -28.74 8.24 -3.75
CA SER A 485 -29.53 8.60 -2.55
C SER A 485 -30.76 9.45 -2.84
N LYS A 486 -30.83 10.10 -4.01
CA LYS A 486 -31.98 10.94 -4.41
C LYS A 486 -33.14 10.07 -4.88
N ASP A 487 -34.37 10.51 -4.61
CA ASP A 487 -35.56 9.88 -5.21
C ASP A 487 -35.42 9.86 -6.74
N PRO A 488 -35.68 8.73 -7.42
CA PRO A 488 -35.56 8.62 -8.88
C PRO A 488 -36.28 9.73 -9.68
N ILE A 489 -37.36 10.31 -9.15
CA ILE A 489 -38.07 11.42 -9.79
C ILE A 489 -37.22 12.70 -9.76
N GLU A 490 -36.42 12.90 -8.73
CA GLU A 490 -35.61 14.11 -8.55
C GLU A 490 -34.24 14.02 -9.22
N ARG A 491 -33.76 12.82 -9.58
CA ARG A 491 -32.43 12.56 -10.15
C ARG A 491 -32.11 13.34 -11.40
N LYS A 492 -33.13 13.75 -12.16
CA LYS A 492 -32.97 14.62 -13.33
C LYS A 492 -32.27 15.97 -13.00
N ASN A 493 -32.34 16.41 -11.76
CA ASN A 493 -31.71 17.65 -11.30
C ASN A 493 -30.25 17.46 -10.88
N TYR A 494 -29.76 16.20 -10.83
CA TYR A 494 -28.45 15.80 -10.36
C TYR A 494 -27.69 14.97 -11.41
N HIS A 495 -28.16 14.99 -12.67
CA HIS A 495 -27.64 14.17 -13.76
C HIS A 495 -26.15 14.42 -14.05
N ASP A 496 -25.68 15.62 -13.76
CA ASP A 496 -24.28 16.03 -13.85
C ASP A 496 -23.36 15.25 -12.91
N GLN A 497 -23.83 14.77 -11.75
CA GLN A 497 -23.05 13.93 -10.84
C GLN A 497 -22.59 12.61 -11.49
N LEU A 498 -23.37 12.07 -12.45
CA LEU A 498 -22.95 10.89 -13.21
C LEU A 498 -22.04 11.21 -14.40
N THR A 499 -22.20 12.40 -15.01
CA THR A 499 -21.57 12.71 -16.29
C THR A 499 -20.28 13.52 -16.16
N MET A 500 -20.12 14.27 -15.08
CA MET A 500 -18.93 15.08 -14.83
C MET A 500 -17.68 14.25 -14.56
N SER A 501 -17.83 13.00 -14.10
CA SER A 501 -16.71 12.09 -13.89
C SER A 501 -15.87 11.90 -15.16
N MET A 502 -16.49 11.94 -16.34
CA MET A 502 -15.79 11.83 -17.62
C MET A 502 -14.92 13.04 -17.97
N LEU A 503 -15.05 14.17 -17.26
CA LEU A 503 -14.17 15.31 -17.46
C LEU A 503 -12.80 15.12 -16.84
N TYR A 504 -12.69 14.24 -15.86
CA TYR A 504 -11.44 13.94 -15.16
C TYR A 504 -11.01 12.48 -15.26
N ALA A 505 -11.83 11.58 -15.82
CA ALA A 505 -11.57 10.14 -15.91
C ALA A 505 -10.21 9.77 -16.52
N TYR A 506 -9.66 10.66 -17.34
CA TYR A 506 -8.37 10.49 -18.03
C TYR A 506 -7.28 11.43 -17.52
N CYS A 507 -7.51 12.12 -16.38
CA CYS A 507 -6.47 12.96 -15.76
C CYS A 507 -5.50 12.14 -14.91
N GLU A 508 -5.98 11.02 -14.40
CA GLU A 508 -5.26 10.06 -13.57
C GLU A 508 -5.73 8.65 -13.93
N HIS A 509 -4.98 7.65 -13.52
CA HIS A 509 -5.43 6.27 -13.56
C HIS A 509 -6.16 5.95 -12.26
N TYR A 510 -7.48 5.83 -12.32
CA TYR A 510 -8.30 5.66 -11.12
C TYR A 510 -8.63 4.19 -10.82
N ILE A 511 -8.68 3.87 -9.52
CA ILE A 511 -9.45 2.72 -9.01
C ILE A 511 -10.81 3.26 -8.56
N LEU A 512 -11.87 2.78 -9.20
CA LEU A 512 -13.25 3.09 -8.82
C LEU A 512 -13.70 2.11 -7.74
N THR A 513 -14.21 2.62 -6.63
CA THR A 513 -14.48 1.81 -5.46
C THR A 513 -15.97 1.80 -5.08
N LEU A 514 -16.50 0.61 -4.82
CA LEU A 514 -17.72 0.33 -4.06
C LEU A 514 -17.38 -0.75 -3.03
N GLY A 515 -16.32 -0.49 -2.28
CA GLY A 515 -15.77 -1.37 -1.26
C GLY A 515 -16.47 -1.23 0.10
N SER A 516 -16.03 -2.02 1.06
CA SER A 516 -16.60 -2.03 2.41
C SER A 516 -16.47 -0.69 3.13
N ARG A 517 -15.40 0.06 2.84
CA ARG A 517 -15.16 1.41 3.41
C ARG A 517 -16.12 2.46 2.86
N ASP A 518 -16.62 2.28 1.63
CA ASP A 518 -17.50 3.26 0.96
C ASP A 518 -18.96 3.01 1.26
N VAL A 519 -19.39 1.78 1.12
CA VAL A 519 -20.81 1.40 1.21
C VAL A 519 -21.17 0.70 2.51
N GLY A 520 -20.21 0.15 3.24
CA GLY A 520 -20.43 -0.69 4.40
C GLY A 520 -20.89 -2.10 3.99
N THR A 521 -21.73 -2.71 4.81
CA THR A 521 -22.38 -3.98 4.46
C THR A 521 -23.43 -3.78 3.36
N LEU A 522 -23.90 -4.86 2.74
CA LEU A 522 -25.00 -4.82 1.78
C LEU A 522 -26.25 -4.12 2.34
N LYS A 523 -26.52 -4.31 3.63
CA LYS A 523 -27.61 -3.63 4.33
C LYS A 523 -27.35 -2.12 4.44
N ASP A 524 -26.14 -1.73 4.82
CA ASP A 524 -25.78 -0.31 4.93
C ASP A 524 -25.90 0.40 3.57
N PHE A 525 -25.53 -0.29 2.49
CA PHE A 525 -25.71 0.23 1.12
C PHE A 525 -27.20 0.37 0.79
N ALA A 526 -27.99 -0.67 1.03
CA ALA A 526 -29.44 -0.64 0.79
C ALA A 526 -30.15 0.45 1.60
N ASP A 527 -29.72 0.70 2.84
CA ASP A 527 -30.31 1.72 3.72
C ASP A 527 -30.05 3.16 3.23
N LYS A 528 -28.99 3.38 2.43
CA LYS A 528 -28.70 4.66 1.77
C LYS A 528 -29.61 4.94 0.55
N LEU A 529 -30.29 3.92 0.02
CA LEU A 529 -31.03 3.99 -1.23
C LEU A 529 -32.55 4.17 -1.00
N PRO A 530 -33.23 4.99 -1.84
CA PRO A 530 -34.67 5.18 -1.76
C PRO A 530 -35.46 4.03 -2.41
N GLY A 531 -36.72 3.89 -2.00
CA GLY A 531 -37.68 2.96 -2.62
C GLY A 531 -37.95 1.69 -1.84
N SER A 532 -38.66 0.75 -2.48
CA SER A 532 -38.90 -0.58 -1.92
C SER A 532 -37.64 -1.44 -1.93
N GLU A 533 -37.61 -2.54 -1.18
CA GLU A 533 -36.47 -3.48 -1.17
C GLU A 533 -36.11 -3.99 -2.57
N GLU A 534 -37.10 -4.27 -3.42
CA GLU A 534 -36.89 -4.65 -4.81
C GLU A 534 -36.20 -3.53 -5.61
N GLN A 535 -36.59 -2.28 -5.39
CA GLN A 535 -35.97 -1.11 -6.04
C GLN A 535 -34.57 -0.84 -5.51
N LYS A 536 -34.32 -1.01 -4.23
CA LYS A 536 -32.98 -0.89 -3.64
C LYS A 536 -32.05 -1.93 -4.20
N ASN A 537 -32.45 -3.20 -4.26
CA ASN A 537 -31.66 -4.27 -4.87
C ASN A 537 -31.40 -4.03 -6.36
N ALA A 538 -32.36 -3.47 -7.10
CA ALA A 538 -32.16 -3.07 -8.49
C ALA A 538 -31.08 -1.98 -8.61
N GLN A 539 -31.12 -0.96 -7.75
CA GLN A 539 -30.13 0.14 -7.72
C GLN A 539 -28.74 -0.33 -7.32
N ILE A 540 -28.61 -1.30 -6.41
CA ILE A 540 -27.34 -1.92 -6.08
C ILE A 540 -26.73 -2.59 -7.32
N ARG A 541 -27.50 -3.40 -8.04
CA ARG A 541 -27.04 -4.00 -9.29
C ARG A 541 -26.71 -2.96 -10.35
N GLU A 542 -27.52 -1.89 -10.45
CA GLU A 542 -27.26 -0.78 -11.38
C GLU A 542 -25.93 -0.07 -11.06
N ALA A 543 -25.65 0.20 -9.79
CA ALA A 543 -24.41 0.83 -9.33
C ALA A 543 -23.17 0.00 -9.71
N TYR A 544 -23.19 -1.30 -9.43
CA TYR A 544 -22.07 -2.18 -9.78
C TYR A 544 -21.85 -2.28 -11.31
N VAL A 545 -22.92 -2.42 -12.11
CA VAL A 545 -22.76 -2.45 -13.59
C VAL A 545 -22.25 -1.11 -14.11
N TYR A 546 -22.74 0.01 -13.58
CA TYR A 546 -22.28 1.34 -14.00
C TYR A 546 -20.79 1.53 -13.67
N MET A 547 -20.34 1.10 -12.48
CA MET A 547 -18.93 1.11 -12.10
C MET A 547 -18.09 0.26 -13.07
N MET A 548 -18.53 -0.97 -13.38
CA MET A 548 -17.80 -1.87 -14.28
C MET A 548 -17.67 -1.32 -15.70
N LEU A 549 -18.65 -0.53 -16.16
CA LEU A 549 -18.64 0.09 -17.48
C LEU A 549 -17.92 1.43 -17.56
N HIS A 550 -17.64 2.08 -16.43
CA HIS A 550 -16.90 3.35 -16.39
C HIS A 550 -15.40 3.09 -16.60
N PRO A 551 -14.62 3.99 -17.24
CA PRO A 551 -13.16 3.86 -17.30
C PRO A 551 -12.50 3.82 -15.92
N GLY A 552 -11.45 3.02 -15.76
CA GLY A 552 -10.68 2.83 -14.54
C GLY A 552 -10.74 1.41 -13.99
N CYS A 553 -9.82 1.03 -13.10
CA CYS A 553 -9.82 -0.25 -12.40
C CYS A 553 -10.99 -0.36 -11.43
N LYS A 554 -11.33 -1.56 -11.03
CA LYS A 554 -12.53 -1.85 -10.24
C LYS A 554 -12.19 -2.44 -8.89
N MET A 555 -12.82 -1.90 -7.84
CA MET A 555 -12.73 -2.44 -6.50
C MET A 555 -14.11 -2.58 -5.88
N MET A 556 -14.40 -3.73 -5.30
CA MET A 556 -15.65 -4.00 -4.61
C MET A 556 -15.46 -4.97 -3.44
N ALA A 557 -16.41 -4.97 -2.54
CA ALA A 557 -16.48 -5.91 -1.41
C ALA A 557 -17.89 -6.50 -1.32
N PRO A 558 -18.31 -7.35 -2.26
CA PRO A 558 -19.60 -8.01 -2.16
C PRO A 558 -19.61 -8.91 -0.93
N ASP A 559 -20.74 -8.87 -0.21
CA ASP A 559 -20.93 -9.65 1.01
C ASP A 559 -20.95 -11.16 0.68
N LYS A 560 -20.09 -11.95 1.30
CA LYS A 560 -20.05 -13.40 1.16
C LYS A 560 -21.35 -14.08 1.59
N GLU A 561 -22.09 -13.47 2.51
CA GLU A 561 -23.40 -13.94 2.98
C GLU A 561 -24.57 -13.36 2.16
N ALA A 562 -24.29 -12.68 1.03
CA ALA A 562 -25.33 -12.15 0.16
C ALA A 562 -26.25 -13.26 -0.38
N PRO A 563 -27.51 -12.91 -0.77
CA PRO A 563 -28.41 -13.84 -1.45
C PRO A 563 -27.78 -14.44 -2.72
N GLU A 564 -28.08 -15.70 -3.01
CA GLU A 564 -27.52 -16.44 -4.16
C GLU A 564 -27.74 -15.71 -5.51
N GLU A 565 -28.86 -14.99 -5.67
CA GLU A 565 -29.12 -14.20 -6.85
C GLU A 565 -28.12 -13.04 -7.00
N LEU A 566 -27.68 -12.43 -5.91
CA LEU A 566 -26.69 -11.36 -5.93
C LEU A 566 -25.28 -11.92 -6.14
N LYS A 567 -24.95 -13.06 -5.52
CA LYS A 567 -23.67 -13.76 -5.77
C LYS A 567 -23.53 -14.09 -7.25
N LYS A 568 -24.56 -14.73 -7.82
CA LYS A 568 -24.58 -15.04 -9.25
C LYS A 568 -24.47 -13.79 -10.13
N PHE A 569 -25.09 -12.69 -9.73
CA PHE A 569 -24.95 -11.42 -10.43
C PHE A 569 -23.52 -10.89 -10.42
N ILE A 570 -22.82 -10.93 -9.28
CA ILE A 570 -21.44 -10.49 -9.14
C ILE A 570 -20.51 -11.36 -9.98
N HIS A 571 -20.65 -12.68 -9.88
CA HIS A 571 -19.89 -13.64 -10.69
C HIS A 571 -20.03 -13.34 -12.21
N ASP A 572 -21.26 -13.30 -12.72
CA ASP A 572 -21.51 -13.05 -14.15
C ASP A 572 -21.03 -11.64 -14.58
N LEU A 573 -21.07 -10.65 -13.69
CA LEU A 573 -20.60 -9.28 -13.96
C LEU A 573 -19.07 -9.20 -14.00
N ASN A 574 -18.39 -9.84 -13.06
CA ASN A 574 -16.94 -9.87 -13.01
C ASN A 574 -16.37 -10.68 -14.19
N GLY A 575 -16.98 -11.84 -14.49
CA GLY A 575 -16.67 -12.62 -15.70
C GLY A 575 -16.88 -11.82 -17.00
N LEU A 576 -17.93 -10.97 -17.06
CA LEU A 576 -18.10 -10.03 -18.18
C LEU A 576 -16.93 -9.05 -18.27
N TYR A 577 -16.53 -8.43 -17.14
CA TYR A 577 -15.42 -7.47 -17.11
C TYR A 577 -14.13 -8.11 -17.62
N VAL A 578 -13.75 -9.25 -17.07
CA VAL A 578 -12.51 -9.95 -17.43
C VAL A 578 -12.51 -10.42 -18.90
N SER A 579 -13.69 -10.83 -19.43
CA SER A 579 -13.80 -11.36 -20.80
C SER A 579 -13.97 -10.29 -21.89
N GLN A 580 -14.25 -9.03 -21.56
CA GLN A 580 -14.55 -7.98 -22.55
C GLN A 580 -13.44 -6.91 -22.58
N PRO A 581 -12.50 -6.98 -23.54
CA PRO A 581 -11.40 -6.01 -23.66
C PRO A 581 -11.83 -4.53 -23.70
N ALA A 582 -13.00 -4.25 -24.26
CA ALA A 582 -13.54 -2.90 -24.31
C ALA A 582 -13.84 -2.28 -22.94
N MET A 583 -13.82 -3.08 -21.86
CA MET A 583 -14.08 -2.58 -20.50
C MET A 583 -12.82 -2.14 -19.76
N TYR A 584 -11.62 -2.42 -20.31
CA TYR A 584 -10.34 -2.09 -19.63
C TYR A 584 -9.19 -1.67 -20.55
N GLN A 585 -9.06 -2.21 -21.80
CA GLN A 585 -7.85 -2.02 -22.62
C GLN A 585 -7.56 -0.57 -23.04
N MET A 586 -8.56 0.30 -23.03
CA MET A 586 -8.43 1.70 -23.41
C MET A 586 -8.99 2.63 -22.31
N ASP A 587 -8.76 2.26 -21.04
CA ASP A 587 -9.23 3.04 -19.90
C ASP A 587 -8.39 4.31 -19.65
N ASP A 588 -7.21 4.38 -20.24
CA ASP A 588 -6.31 5.54 -20.24
C ASP A 588 -6.42 6.39 -21.53
N ASP A 589 -7.24 5.98 -22.50
CA ASP A 589 -7.44 6.69 -23.77
C ASP A 589 -8.91 7.10 -23.94
N TYR A 590 -9.15 8.41 -24.15
CA TYR A 590 -10.50 8.94 -24.39
C TYR A 590 -11.18 8.32 -25.63
N GLU A 591 -10.44 7.73 -26.57
CA GLU A 591 -10.99 6.98 -27.69
C GLU A 591 -11.72 5.69 -27.26
N GLY A 592 -11.41 5.16 -26.07
CA GLY A 592 -12.06 3.99 -25.48
C GLY A 592 -13.51 4.22 -25.05
N PHE A 593 -13.94 5.48 -24.93
CA PHE A 593 -15.28 5.86 -24.48
C PHE A 593 -15.94 6.84 -25.44
N GLU A 594 -17.27 6.71 -25.63
CA GLU A 594 -18.00 7.66 -26.47
C GLU A 594 -19.47 7.79 -26.03
N TRP A 595 -19.89 9.00 -25.71
CA TRP A 595 -21.29 9.26 -25.41
C TRP A 595 -22.19 9.11 -26.65
N ILE A 596 -23.35 8.47 -26.48
CA ILE A 596 -24.47 8.46 -27.44
C ILE A 596 -25.56 9.37 -26.93
N GLN A 597 -25.99 9.20 -25.68
CA GLN A 597 -27.01 10.04 -25.06
C GLN A 597 -26.51 10.51 -23.70
N LEU A 598 -25.99 11.73 -23.67
CA LEU A 598 -25.50 12.39 -22.46
C LEU A 598 -26.57 13.24 -21.79
N MET A 599 -27.44 13.90 -22.56
CA MET A 599 -28.36 14.96 -22.10
C MET A 599 -29.80 14.48 -21.90
N LYS A 600 -30.01 13.19 -21.66
CA LYS A 600 -31.35 12.62 -21.44
C LYS A 600 -31.76 12.67 -19.95
N TYR A 601 -31.56 13.82 -19.33
CA TYR A 601 -31.81 14.03 -17.90
C TYR A 601 -33.30 13.89 -17.52
N GLU A 602 -34.25 14.26 -18.38
CA GLU A 602 -35.70 14.09 -18.11
C GLU A 602 -36.09 12.60 -18.07
N GLU A 603 -35.49 11.76 -18.88
CA GLU A 603 -35.67 10.30 -18.90
C GLU A 603 -34.81 9.59 -17.87
N ASN A 604 -33.77 10.24 -17.29
CA ASN A 604 -32.73 9.63 -16.47
C ASN A 604 -32.02 8.44 -17.15
N VAL A 605 -31.75 8.56 -18.44
CA VAL A 605 -31.07 7.53 -19.22
C VAL A 605 -29.73 8.03 -19.71
N LEU A 606 -28.69 7.22 -19.52
CA LEU A 606 -27.37 7.39 -20.13
C LEU A 606 -27.10 6.28 -21.13
N THR A 607 -26.53 6.65 -22.29
CA THR A 607 -26.13 5.68 -23.30
C THR A 607 -24.74 6.04 -23.79
N PHE A 608 -23.82 5.08 -23.79
CA PHE A 608 -22.45 5.27 -24.21
C PHE A 608 -21.84 3.98 -24.80
N LEU A 609 -20.70 4.13 -25.44
CA LEU A 609 -19.91 3.04 -25.99
C LEU A 609 -18.64 2.85 -25.16
N ARG A 610 -18.26 1.57 -25.02
CA ARG A 610 -16.91 1.16 -24.66
C ARG A 610 -16.28 0.52 -25.87
N LYS A 611 -15.04 0.88 -26.19
CA LYS A 611 -14.40 0.53 -27.45
C LYS A 611 -12.98 0.04 -27.25
N THR A 612 -12.50 -0.75 -28.21
CA THR A 612 -11.08 -0.98 -28.46
C THR A 612 -10.75 -0.50 -29.88
N GLU A 613 -9.52 -0.69 -30.29
CA GLU A 613 -9.13 -0.47 -31.70
C GLU A 613 -9.90 -1.39 -32.67
N ASN A 614 -10.44 -2.53 -32.19
CA ASN A 614 -11.23 -3.46 -32.95
C ASN A 614 -12.74 -3.13 -32.85
N PRO A 615 -13.39 -2.66 -33.94
CA PRO A 615 -14.82 -2.32 -33.90
C PRO A 615 -15.75 -3.50 -33.54
N GLU A 616 -15.30 -4.76 -33.69
CA GLU A 616 -16.10 -5.94 -33.36
C GLU A 616 -16.19 -6.15 -31.83
N GLU A 617 -15.31 -5.51 -31.06
CA GLU A 617 -15.30 -5.55 -29.59
C GLU A 617 -16.07 -4.38 -28.97
N THR A 618 -16.70 -3.52 -29.78
CA THR A 618 -17.50 -2.40 -29.28
C THR A 618 -18.67 -2.88 -28.45
N LEU A 619 -18.82 -2.32 -27.25
CA LEU A 619 -19.98 -2.50 -26.37
C LEU A 619 -20.83 -1.23 -26.35
N LEU A 620 -22.15 -1.43 -26.36
CA LEU A 620 -23.14 -0.37 -26.13
C LEU A 620 -23.75 -0.57 -24.75
N ALA A 621 -23.58 0.39 -23.89
CA ALA A 621 -24.11 0.44 -22.53
C ALA A 621 -25.34 1.36 -22.49
N VAL A 622 -26.40 0.91 -21.84
CA VAL A 622 -27.63 1.68 -21.64
C VAL A 622 -28.04 1.58 -20.18
N CYS A 623 -27.91 2.69 -19.45
CA CYS A 623 -28.23 2.80 -18.04
C CYS A 623 -29.55 3.58 -17.88
N ASN A 624 -30.54 2.99 -17.24
CA ASN A 624 -31.82 3.63 -16.96
C ASN A 624 -32.00 3.83 -15.45
N PHE A 625 -31.63 4.99 -14.95
CA PHE A 625 -31.73 5.37 -13.55
C PHE A 625 -33.14 5.81 -13.11
N ALA A 626 -34.13 5.74 -14.01
CA ALA A 626 -35.52 6.01 -13.69
C ALA A 626 -36.22 4.75 -13.15
N ALA A 627 -37.16 4.95 -12.21
CA ALA A 627 -38.01 3.86 -11.70
C ALA A 627 -39.12 3.45 -12.69
N VAL A 628 -38.97 3.71 -13.99
CA VAL A 628 -39.92 3.41 -15.04
C VAL A 628 -39.24 2.61 -16.14
N PRO A 629 -39.76 1.42 -16.52
CA PRO A 629 -39.23 0.66 -17.64
C PRO A 629 -39.69 1.25 -18.98
N TYR A 630 -38.89 1.04 -20.02
CA TYR A 630 -39.23 1.41 -21.38
C TYR A 630 -39.39 0.15 -22.28
N GLU A 631 -40.60 -0.02 -22.87
CA GLU A 631 -40.84 -1.14 -23.79
C GLU A 631 -40.24 -0.96 -25.18
N ASN A 632 -40.06 0.29 -25.63
CA ASN A 632 -39.56 0.62 -26.96
C ASN A 632 -38.70 1.90 -26.90
N TYR A 633 -37.54 1.81 -26.30
CA TYR A 633 -36.59 2.93 -26.24
C TYR A 633 -35.70 2.93 -27.49
N GLN A 634 -35.76 4.00 -28.27
CA GLN A 634 -34.95 4.17 -29.48
C GLN A 634 -33.71 4.98 -29.20
N MET A 635 -32.58 4.53 -29.71
CA MET A 635 -31.28 5.20 -29.56
C MET A 635 -30.44 5.10 -30.84
N GLY A 636 -29.56 6.08 -31.03
CA GLY A 636 -28.56 6.05 -32.08
C GLY A 636 -27.48 4.99 -31.84
N VAL A 637 -26.90 4.48 -32.90
CA VAL A 637 -25.83 3.49 -32.81
C VAL A 637 -24.68 3.80 -33.78
N PRO A 638 -23.41 3.37 -33.48
CA PRO A 638 -22.21 3.86 -34.19
C PRO A 638 -22.14 3.41 -35.67
N PHE A 639 -22.65 2.22 -35.99
CA PHE A 639 -22.53 1.66 -37.34
C PHE A 639 -23.72 0.75 -37.70
N TYR A 640 -23.87 0.47 -39.00
CA TYR A 640 -24.80 -0.54 -39.45
C TYR A 640 -24.36 -1.93 -39.00
N GLY A 641 -25.22 -2.66 -38.27
CA GLY A 641 -24.81 -3.93 -37.67
C GLY A 641 -25.91 -4.61 -36.87
N LYS A 642 -25.48 -5.63 -36.15
CA LYS A 642 -26.31 -6.37 -35.19
C LYS A 642 -25.90 -6.03 -33.77
N TYR A 643 -26.90 -5.87 -32.91
CA TYR A 643 -26.78 -5.54 -31.50
C TYR A 643 -27.44 -6.65 -30.68
N LYS A 644 -26.64 -7.36 -29.89
CA LYS A 644 -27.08 -8.49 -29.05
C LYS A 644 -26.84 -8.18 -27.60
N GLU A 645 -27.87 -8.24 -26.77
CA GLU A 645 -27.74 -8.15 -25.33
C GLU A 645 -26.86 -9.27 -24.79
N ILE A 646 -25.79 -8.93 -24.11
CA ILE A 646 -24.86 -9.89 -23.50
C ILE A 646 -25.00 -9.89 -21.96
N PHE A 647 -25.37 -8.76 -21.39
CA PHE A 647 -25.62 -8.61 -19.96
C PHE A 647 -26.83 -7.70 -19.71
N ASN A 648 -27.54 -7.97 -18.60
CA ASN A 648 -28.67 -7.13 -18.18
C ASN A 648 -28.91 -7.34 -16.69
N SER A 649 -28.84 -6.26 -15.89
CA SER A 649 -28.96 -6.31 -14.44
C SER A 649 -30.35 -6.72 -13.93
N ASP A 650 -31.37 -6.72 -14.81
CA ASP A 650 -32.75 -7.09 -14.46
C ASP A 650 -33.12 -8.54 -14.82
N ARG A 651 -32.14 -9.40 -15.11
CA ARG A 651 -32.40 -10.83 -15.32
C ARG A 651 -33.03 -11.45 -14.06
N LYS A 652 -33.94 -12.38 -14.28
CA LYS A 652 -34.62 -13.09 -13.18
C LYS A 652 -33.68 -13.86 -12.27
N GLU A 653 -32.62 -14.41 -12.85
CA GLU A 653 -31.58 -15.13 -12.14
C GLU A 653 -30.77 -14.25 -11.16
N TYR A 654 -30.87 -12.93 -11.31
CA TYR A 654 -30.29 -11.93 -10.42
C TYR A 654 -31.32 -11.29 -9.47
N GLY A 655 -32.52 -11.85 -9.37
CA GLY A 655 -33.65 -11.28 -8.61
C GLY A 655 -34.34 -10.10 -9.30
N GLY A 656 -34.14 -9.91 -10.62
CA GLY A 656 -34.80 -8.87 -11.41
C GLY A 656 -36.17 -9.27 -11.95
N GLN A 657 -36.86 -8.35 -12.62
CA GLN A 657 -38.18 -8.54 -13.21
C GLN A 657 -38.14 -9.30 -14.54
N GLY A 658 -36.98 -9.36 -15.19
CA GLY A 658 -36.76 -10.09 -16.45
C GLY A 658 -37.12 -9.27 -17.70
N ILE A 659 -36.97 -7.96 -17.68
CA ILE A 659 -37.14 -7.08 -18.86
C ILE A 659 -35.84 -7.14 -19.68
N VAL A 660 -35.76 -8.08 -20.59
CA VAL A 660 -34.58 -8.41 -21.38
C VAL A 660 -34.84 -8.41 -22.89
N ASN A 661 -33.76 -8.30 -23.70
CA ASN A 661 -33.80 -8.34 -25.16
C ASN A 661 -33.20 -9.67 -25.68
N VAL A 662 -33.96 -10.73 -25.63
CA VAL A 662 -33.51 -12.11 -25.94
C VAL A 662 -32.94 -12.28 -27.36
N ARG A 663 -33.40 -11.48 -28.34
CA ARG A 663 -32.99 -11.60 -29.74
C ARG A 663 -32.11 -10.45 -30.15
N ALA A 664 -31.01 -10.76 -30.84
CA ALA A 664 -30.20 -9.73 -31.49
C ALA A 664 -31.05 -8.91 -32.48
N LYS A 665 -30.85 -7.59 -32.47
CA LYS A 665 -31.56 -6.66 -33.34
C LYS A 665 -30.60 -6.08 -34.38
N THR A 666 -31.05 -6.00 -35.63
CA THR A 666 -30.34 -5.27 -36.68
C THR A 666 -30.82 -3.82 -36.66
N CYS A 667 -29.89 -2.87 -36.65
CA CYS A 667 -30.21 -1.45 -36.69
C CYS A 667 -30.97 -1.09 -37.99
N LYS A 668 -31.68 0.04 -37.94
CA LYS A 668 -32.37 0.62 -39.09
C LYS A 668 -31.63 1.90 -39.52
N GLN A 669 -31.72 2.22 -40.81
CA GLN A 669 -31.28 3.54 -41.29
C GLN A 669 -32.40 4.55 -40.94
N ALA A 670 -32.22 5.14 -39.75
CA ALA A 670 -33.10 6.15 -39.22
C ALA A 670 -32.27 7.04 -38.26
N ASP A 671 -32.17 8.31 -38.57
CA ASP A 671 -31.39 9.26 -37.80
C ASP A 671 -31.91 9.35 -36.36
N CYS A 672 -31.02 9.19 -35.41
CA CYS A 672 -31.30 9.30 -33.98
C CYS A 672 -30.00 9.67 -33.23
N ASP A 673 -30.08 10.57 -32.26
CA ASP A 673 -28.94 10.99 -31.44
C ASP A 673 -27.68 11.32 -32.28
N GLU A 674 -27.86 12.11 -33.34
CA GLU A 674 -26.83 12.51 -34.30
C GLU A 674 -26.15 11.35 -35.05
N ARG A 675 -26.76 10.14 -35.07
CA ARG A 675 -26.28 8.94 -35.73
C ARG A 675 -27.18 8.56 -36.93
N GLU A 676 -26.58 8.04 -38.00
CA GLU A 676 -27.27 7.59 -39.23
C GLU A 676 -28.13 6.34 -38.99
N TYR A 677 -27.81 5.56 -37.96
CA TYR A 677 -28.45 4.30 -37.62
C TYR A 677 -29.03 4.32 -36.21
N SER A 678 -30.16 3.66 -36.04
CA SER A 678 -30.79 3.52 -34.71
C SER A 678 -31.31 2.09 -34.49
N VAL A 679 -31.48 1.79 -33.21
CA VAL A 679 -32.05 0.52 -32.72
C VAL A 679 -33.05 0.81 -31.61
N THR A 680 -34.00 -0.10 -31.40
CA THR A 680 -35.02 0.03 -30.34
C THR A 680 -34.92 -1.16 -29.40
N PHE A 681 -34.78 -0.90 -28.11
CA PHE A 681 -34.67 -1.92 -27.07
C PHE A 681 -35.73 -1.74 -25.97
N LYS A 682 -35.94 -2.80 -25.20
CA LYS A 682 -36.56 -2.71 -23.88
C LYS A 682 -35.51 -2.34 -22.85
N LEU A 683 -35.84 -1.43 -21.94
CA LEU A 683 -34.98 -1.07 -20.83
C LEU A 683 -35.68 -1.37 -19.51
N PRO A 684 -35.03 -2.05 -18.57
CA PRO A 684 -35.57 -2.23 -17.23
C PRO A 684 -35.61 -0.89 -16.47
N ALA A 685 -36.44 -0.80 -15.46
CA ALA A 685 -36.39 0.29 -14.50
C ALA A 685 -35.21 0.09 -13.54
N LEU A 686 -34.49 1.14 -13.17
CA LEU A 686 -33.34 1.08 -12.24
C LEU A 686 -32.37 -0.04 -12.64
N GLY A 687 -31.93 -0.01 -13.90
CA GLY A 687 -31.09 -1.09 -14.39
C GLY A 687 -30.33 -0.79 -15.68
N VAL A 688 -29.36 -1.64 -15.96
CA VAL A 688 -28.41 -1.49 -17.07
C VAL A 688 -28.48 -2.69 -18.00
N ALA A 689 -28.49 -2.41 -19.32
CA ALA A 689 -28.35 -3.42 -20.36
C ALA A 689 -27.11 -3.16 -21.20
N VAL A 690 -26.30 -4.19 -21.44
CA VAL A 690 -25.06 -4.15 -22.22
C VAL A 690 -25.22 -4.99 -23.48
N PHE A 691 -24.85 -4.41 -24.61
CA PHE A 691 -24.99 -5.05 -25.93
C PHE A 691 -23.63 -5.15 -26.63
N SER A 692 -23.32 -6.32 -27.17
CA SER A 692 -22.23 -6.45 -28.14
C SER A 692 -22.65 -5.91 -29.48
N CYS A 693 -21.76 -5.21 -30.16
CA CYS A 693 -22.00 -4.52 -31.42
C CYS A 693 -21.23 -5.20 -32.54
N THR A 694 -21.91 -5.91 -33.46
CA THR A 694 -21.25 -6.58 -34.59
C THR A 694 -21.48 -5.79 -35.88
N PRO A 695 -20.40 -5.16 -36.46
CA PRO A 695 -20.52 -4.46 -37.73
C PRO A 695 -21.05 -5.33 -38.86
N GLY A 696 -21.93 -4.79 -39.70
CA GLY A 696 -22.53 -5.47 -40.82
C GLY A 696 -22.26 -4.76 -42.14
N LYS A 697 -22.37 -5.49 -43.27
CA LYS A 697 -22.32 -4.92 -44.61
C LYS A 697 -23.62 -4.17 -44.91
N LYS A 698 -23.54 -2.91 -45.33
CA LYS A 698 -24.71 -2.13 -45.76
C LYS A 698 -25.41 -2.87 -46.93
N PRO A 699 -26.74 -3.04 -46.90
CA PRO A 699 -27.48 -3.58 -48.05
C PRO A 699 -27.26 -2.70 -49.27
N GLU A 700 -26.98 -3.28 -50.43
CA GLU A 700 -26.75 -2.53 -51.70
C GLU A 700 -27.90 -1.59 -52.07
N LYS A 701 -29.14 -1.90 -51.70
CA LYS A 701 -30.32 -1.03 -51.89
C LYS A 701 -30.28 0.27 -51.09
N LEU A 702 -29.56 0.34 -50.02
CA LEU A 702 -29.36 1.56 -49.18
C LEU A 702 -28.32 2.50 -49.80
N ALA A 703 -27.34 1.97 -50.55
CA ALA A 703 -26.33 2.76 -51.27
C ALA A 703 -26.89 3.58 -52.47
N VAL A 704 -28.03 3.14 -53.01
CA VAL A 704 -28.66 3.81 -54.18
C VAL A 704 -29.59 4.95 -53.76
N ALA A 705 -30.11 4.97 -52.56
CA ALA A 705 -30.99 6.05 -52.08
C ALA A 705 -30.24 7.38 -51.77
N ALA A 706 -28.90 7.33 -51.60
CA ALA A 706 -28.05 8.50 -51.32
C ALA A 706 -27.58 9.23 -52.58
N LYS A 707 -28.01 8.81 -53.82
CA LYS A 707 -27.64 9.51 -55.08
C LYS A 707 -28.88 9.89 -55.87
N LYS A 708 -29.55 10.98 -55.53
CA LYS A 708 -30.28 11.82 -56.50
C LYS A 708 -29.64 13.19 -56.54
N PRO A 709 -28.95 13.56 -57.60
CA PRO A 709 -28.50 14.93 -57.77
C PRO A 709 -29.67 15.76 -58.29
N THR A 710 -30.07 16.76 -57.52
CA THR A 710 -30.87 17.86 -58.06
C THR A 710 -29.97 18.71 -58.93
N THR A 711 -30.18 18.61 -60.23
CA THR A 711 -29.61 19.49 -61.23
C THR A 711 -30.16 20.90 -61.06
N ALA A 712 -29.30 21.85 -60.69
CA ALA A 712 -29.47 23.26 -60.96
C ALA A 712 -28.16 23.81 -61.57
N LYS A 713 -28.24 24.09 -62.87
CA LYS A 713 -27.21 24.84 -63.58
C LYS A 713 -27.05 26.20 -62.92
N LYS A 714 -25.80 26.68 -62.66
CA LYS A 714 -25.24 27.85 -63.29
C LYS A 714 -23.87 28.28 -62.76
N THR A 715 -23.00 28.43 -63.72
CA THR A 715 -21.96 29.45 -63.96
C THR A 715 -20.77 29.55 -63.01
N ALA A 716 -19.66 29.20 -63.60
CA ALA A 716 -18.31 29.40 -63.12
C ALA A 716 -17.97 30.88 -62.86
N ARG A 717 -17.26 31.13 -61.78
CA ARG A 717 -16.26 32.20 -61.75
C ARG A 717 -15.08 31.75 -60.87
N LYS A 718 -13.92 31.64 -61.47
CA LYS A 718 -12.62 31.37 -60.87
C LYS A 718 -12.24 32.53 -59.95
N THR A 719 -11.88 32.25 -58.72
CA THR A 719 -10.88 33.01 -57.97
C THR A 719 -10.23 32.07 -56.94
N ALA A 720 -8.91 32.16 -56.89
CA ALA A 720 -8.05 31.30 -56.03
C ALA A 720 -8.17 31.59 -54.53
N PRO A 721 -7.90 30.64 -53.64
CA PRO A 721 -7.99 30.89 -52.20
C PRO A 721 -6.69 31.50 -51.66
N LYS A 722 -6.83 32.60 -50.91
CA LYS A 722 -5.78 33.16 -50.06
C LYS A 722 -5.70 32.37 -48.75
N LYS A 723 -4.49 31.98 -48.38
CA LYS A 723 -4.11 31.50 -47.08
C LYS A 723 -4.27 32.61 -46.04
N GLU A 724 -5.23 32.44 -45.12
CA GLU A 724 -5.27 33.18 -43.84
C GLU A 724 -6.30 32.55 -42.92
N SER A 725 -5.88 31.66 -42.01
CA SER A 725 -6.68 31.33 -40.82
C SER A 725 -5.95 30.53 -39.70
N ALA A 726 -4.61 30.52 -39.71
CA ALA A 726 -3.89 29.82 -38.64
C ALA A 726 -3.44 30.73 -37.46
N LYS A 727 -3.80 32.02 -37.44
CA LYS A 727 -3.37 32.98 -36.40
C LYS A 727 -4.48 33.46 -35.43
N LYS A 728 -5.75 33.10 -35.65
CA LYS A 728 -6.86 33.59 -34.80
C LYS A 728 -7.21 32.69 -33.63
N VAL A 729 -6.88 31.40 -33.70
CA VAL A 729 -7.22 30.45 -32.61
C VAL A 729 -6.27 30.54 -31.41
N ALA A 730 -5.01 30.97 -31.66
CA ALA A 730 -4.01 31.17 -30.58
C ALA A 730 -4.22 32.46 -29.76
N ALA A 731 -4.96 33.46 -30.30
CA ALA A 731 -5.21 34.71 -29.60
C ALA A 731 -6.40 34.69 -28.65
N GLU A 732 -7.38 33.80 -28.88
CA GLU A 732 -8.54 33.64 -27.97
C GLU A 732 -8.21 32.84 -26.71
N LYS A 733 -7.29 31.86 -26.77
CA LYS A 733 -6.83 31.10 -25.58
C LYS A 733 -6.03 31.94 -24.58
N VAL A 734 -5.37 33.04 -25.05
CA VAL A 734 -4.63 33.95 -24.15
C VAL A 734 -5.56 34.97 -23.48
N ALA A 735 -6.68 35.32 -24.12
CA ALA A 735 -7.63 36.28 -23.59
C ALA A 735 -8.49 35.69 -22.44
N VAL A 736 -8.81 34.40 -22.48
CA VAL A 736 -9.57 33.70 -21.43
C VAL A 736 -8.73 33.51 -20.16
N LYS A 737 -7.41 33.24 -20.27
CA LYS A 737 -6.52 33.14 -19.10
C LYS A 737 -6.32 34.46 -18.35
N LYS A 738 -6.41 35.60 -19.02
CA LYS A 738 -6.30 36.94 -18.38
C LYS A 738 -7.58 37.41 -17.70
N THR A 739 -8.75 36.86 -18.05
CA THR A 739 -10.03 37.26 -17.49
C THR A 739 -10.35 36.49 -16.21
N VAL A 740 -9.86 35.26 -16.06
CA VAL A 740 -10.00 34.47 -14.84
C VAL A 740 -9.10 34.99 -13.71
N ALA A 741 -7.89 35.43 -14.03
CA ALA A 741 -6.95 35.98 -13.04
C ALA A 741 -7.39 37.39 -12.50
N LYS A 742 -8.26 38.11 -13.22
CA LYS A 742 -8.76 39.43 -12.77
C LYS A 742 -10.03 39.36 -11.91
N LYS A 743 -10.74 38.23 -11.93
CA LYS A 743 -11.93 38.00 -11.06
C LYS A 743 -11.59 37.40 -9.70
N ALA A 744 -10.41 36.84 -9.51
CA ALA A 744 -9.95 36.31 -8.23
C ALA A 744 -9.39 37.40 -7.27
N GLY A 745 -9.12 38.61 -7.77
CA GLY A 745 -8.54 39.71 -7.00
C GLY A 745 -9.53 40.67 -6.31
N GLU A 746 -10.85 40.56 -6.54
CA GLU A 746 -11.83 41.55 -6.09
C GLU A 746 -12.86 41.05 -5.09
N LYS A 747 -12.62 39.91 -4.41
CA LYS A 747 -13.50 39.46 -3.30
C LYS A 747 -12.72 39.20 -2.00
N LYS A 748 -12.16 40.25 -1.44
CA LYS A 748 -11.81 40.29 -0.01
C LYS A 748 -12.08 41.70 0.52
N THR A 749 -13.27 41.92 0.97
CA THR A 749 -13.64 42.82 2.06
C THR A 749 -15.17 42.88 2.20
N VAL A 750 -15.75 42.06 3.08
CA VAL A 750 -16.94 42.41 3.88
C VAL A 750 -17.03 41.43 5.07
N SER A 751 -16.69 41.97 6.25
CA SER A 751 -17.42 41.90 7.51
C SER A 751 -17.59 40.57 8.26
N ARG A 752 -16.79 40.47 9.32
CA ARG A 752 -17.12 39.73 10.55
C ARG A 752 -18.46 40.19 11.15
N LYS A 753 -19.32 39.21 11.46
CA LYS A 753 -20.16 39.22 12.68
C LYS A 753 -20.64 37.80 13.01
N THR A 754 -20.17 37.32 14.15
CA THR A 754 -20.81 36.49 15.19
C THR A 754 -21.90 35.48 14.81
N VAL A 755 -21.59 34.19 14.97
CA VAL A 755 -22.47 33.25 15.66
C VAL A 755 -21.62 32.39 16.58
N LYS A 756 -21.74 32.60 17.89
CA LYS A 756 -21.43 31.62 18.95
C LYS A 756 -22.75 30.92 19.25
N LYS A 757 -22.77 29.62 19.25
CA LYS A 757 -23.33 28.75 20.29
C LYS A 757 -23.67 27.37 19.78
N ASP A 758 -23.34 26.44 20.65
CA ASP A 758 -23.92 25.13 20.91
C ASP A 758 -23.40 23.97 20.05
N ILE A 759 -22.37 23.32 20.61
CA ILE A 759 -22.33 21.87 20.71
C ILE A 759 -21.65 21.54 22.04
N ALA A 760 -22.43 21.04 22.98
CA ALA A 760 -22.02 20.21 24.10
C ALA A 760 -22.70 18.86 23.90
N VAL A 761 -21.91 17.83 24.00
CA VAL A 761 -21.94 16.43 24.39
C VAL A 761 -21.21 15.58 23.37
#